data_541b34a70f3c499521f177cd2ad18473
#
_entry.id   541b34a70f3c499521f177cd2ad18473
#
_cell.length_a   1.000
_cell.length_b   1.000
_cell.length_c   1.000
_cell.angle_alpha   90.00
_cell.angle_beta   90.00
_cell.angle_gamma   90.00
#
_symmetry.space_group_name_H-M   'P 1'
#
loop_
_entity.id
_entity.type
_entity.pdbx_description
1 polymer ?
#
loop_
_entity_poly.entity_id
_entity_poly.type
_entity_poly.pdbx_seq_one_letter_code
_entity_poly.pdbx_strand_id
1 'polypeptide(L)'
;MKPDSRSVRDLFDAAVVLDAGARRAFLDQHCTDPAQRARIEALLAADEDTHEPLQADGFERIIKAIGPERPQDALPPGSHVGPFDLLEVIGEDGSSTVFRAVRDIEGATQQVALKLMRRGLYSPEAQRLFRREQRALIQLRHPNIARMIEGGVHESGLPYIALELVEGSTITDYARARGLDLDERLRLFGVVCAAVEAAHRALIVHRDLKPSNVLVTEDGEVKLLDFGIAKLLAEEDGAAHTQMPAFTPAYAAPEQRDDGPITTATDVYALGVLLGELVTGERVNDGSGRTPSSRITNDNPGTGAATLTSITRRQVRGDLDAIILKALDADPARRYASAGRLADDIERLLARQPVSAQIPSRWYRTRKFMLRHKGGVASAAAFLLAVLAALGMALWQARIAREQAGLAERATVRANTTLDFIVDLLATASADLPKAERPTPEALVAQAARNAREDSDLDPLVRAQLFTTLAEVARSNGDNRQAEQLINEAIVQLHEQGSSSASPEWIAAMVSKGNLLHDTDRTAEADRLMKGLLPVLDGVDTEGAVSALLLYAATRTYADDADRAVEIGHRALKKTQRVFGADSIDSVSTAAFLGQVFSKLNRYADSEILLTDAITRWRRLGLPRNETLARNLYHLARAKYRLGKFNEVEALYTEGNALMRSVGAAPYFRLSQGLRGYAEFLIDMERFDQAKVALDESRQIDIETRGAQSADAGLTLQLLARWHRQRHELVAAERLYQSTHAVFAAHVEQVGLQWELERTRLHWSRTLIELGRHDQAAALLDEAKAGLARINSPADVGNADAHCIAGQLAIARGQPELALGEIDNGLAIVQALDIPDKTSEIDCRVQRTNALMALRRSREARTEAELAFTRQQATNSVATLKLTALLALRARAEQADNDAAAAARSIAQARALAAPTLLLAEQDRATLGL
;
A
#
# COMPACT_ATOMS: atom_id res chain seq x y z
N MET A 1 22.46 83.83 -51.60
CA MET A 1 22.05 82.42 -51.45
C MET A 1 23.33 81.62 -51.26
N LYS A 2 23.55 81.05 -50.10
CA LYS A 2 24.69 80.13 -49.83
C LYS A 2 24.47 78.83 -50.64
N PRO A 3 25.55 78.29 -51.27
CA PRO A 3 25.40 77.01 -51.95
C PRO A 3 25.10 75.90 -50.90
N ASP A 4 24.15 75.05 -51.25
CA ASP A 4 23.62 73.94 -50.47
C ASP A 4 24.72 72.91 -50.32
N SER A 5 25.31 72.76 -49.13
CA SER A 5 26.38 71.80 -48.84
C SER A 5 25.90 70.45 -48.52
N ARG A 6 25.03 69.86 -49.31
CA ARG A 6 24.59 68.47 -49.16
C ARG A 6 25.70 67.51 -49.56
N SER A 7 25.91 66.48 -48.77
CA SER A 7 26.92 65.44 -49.04
C SER A 7 26.49 64.61 -50.28
N VAL A 8 27.51 64.04 -50.99
CA VAL A 8 27.26 63.08 -52.11
C VAL A 8 26.23 62.01 -51.75
N ARG A 9 26.21 61.57 -50.48
CA ARG A 9 25.32 60.59 -50.02
C ARG A 9 23.88 61.10 -49.88
N ASP A 10 23.67 62.29 -49.36
CA ASP A 10 22.33 62.88 -49.24
C ASP A 10 21.68 63.12 -50.57
N LEU A 11 22.47 63.49 -51.55
CA LEU A 11 22.06 63.75 -52.94
C LEU A 11 21.78 62.42 -53.69
N PHE A 12 22.57 61.36 -53.38
CA PHE A 12 22.39 60.02 -53.92
C PHE A 12 21.13 59.40 -53.33
N ASP A 13 20.98 59.39 -51.98
CA ASP A 13 19.81 58.76 -51.28
C ASP A 13 18.51 59.50 -51.73
N ALA A 14 18.57 60.78 -51.97
CA ALA A 14 17.40 61.54 -52.48
C ALA A 14 17.15 61.29 -53.99
N ALA A 15 18.18 61.02 -54.78
CA ALA A 15 18.09 60.81 -56.22
C ALA A 15 17.69 59.36 -56.57
N VAL A 16 18.11 58.34 -55.73
CA VAL A 16 17.88 56.92 -56.02
C VAL A 16 16.40 56.54 -56.01
N VAL A 17 15.57 57.20 -55.20
CA VAL A 17 14.14 56.97 -55.05
C VAL A 17 13.30 57.68 -56.15
N LEU A 18 13.94 58.48 -57.00
CA LEU A 18 13.27 59.23 -58.10
C LEU A 18 13.32 58.46 -59.40
N ASP A 19 12.33 58.62 -60.27
CA ASP A 19 12.36 58.12 -61.65
C ASP A 19 13.39 58.82 -62.47
N ALA A 20 13.86 58.23 -63.58
CA ALA A 20 14.97 58.67 -64.40
C ALA A 20 14.82 60.15 -64.92
N GLY A 21 13.60 60.62 -65.12
CA GLY A 21 13.33 61.99 -65.55
C GLY A 21 13.41 62.99 -64.40
N ALA A 22 12.78 62.70 -63.25
CA ALA A 22 12.81 63.46 -62.02
C ALA A 22 14.23 63.53 -61.42
N ARG A 23 14.98 62.43 -61.50
CA ARG A 23 16.35 62.27 -61.01
C ARG A 23 17.32 63.27 -61.65
N ARG A 24 17.22 63.38 -62.98
CA ARG A 24 18.04 64.30 -63.74
C ARG A 24 17.73 65.77 -63.37
N ALA A 25 16.44 66.13 -63.26
CA ALA A 25 16.04 67.47 -62.86
C ALA A 25 16.47 67.78 -61.37
N PHE A 26 16.42 66.82 -60.49
CA PHE A 26 16.87 66.92 -59.12
C PHE A 26 18.36 67.19 -59.00
N LEU A 27 19.20 66.46 -59.78
CA LEU A 27 20.65 66.64 -59.79
C LEU A 27 21.04 68.00 -60.47
N ASP A 28 20.29 68.42 -61.49
CA ASP A 28 20.51 69.75 -62.11
C ASP A 28 20.24 70.93 -61.12
N GLN A 29 19.28 70.69 -60.20
CA GLN A 29 18.90 71.73 -59.25
C GLN A 29 19.79 71.82 -58.03
N HIS A 30 20.32 70.64 -57.56
CA HIS A 30 20.96 70.53 -56.22
C HIS A 30 22.42 70.15 -56.28
N CYS A 31 23.01 69.82 -57.44
CA CYS A 31 24.42 69.50 -57.62
C CYS A 31 25.12 70.39 -58.53
N THR A 32 25.79 71.44 -57.98
CA THR A 32 26.49 72.49 -58.75
C THR A 32 27.91 72.08 -59.07
N ASP A 33 28.52 71.14 -58.46
CA ASP A 33 29.90 70.68 -58.70
C ASP A 33 29.87 69.48 -59.68
N PRO A 34 30.52 69.65 -60.83
CA PRO A 34 30.59 68.62 -61.88
C PRO A 34 31.25 67.33 -61.43
N ALA A 35 32.21 67.39 -60.53
CA ALA A 35 32.89 66.18 -59.98
C ALA A 35 32.01 65.40 -59.01
N GLN A 36 31.25 66.11 -58.17
CA GLN A 36 30.27 65.57 -57.26
C GLN A 36 29.08 64.91 -58.05
N ARG A 37 28.66 65.63 -59.16
CA ARG A 37 27.62 65.10 -60.03
C ARG A 37 28.04 63.80 -60.72
N ALA A 38 29.19 63.73 -61.34
CA ALA A 38 29.68 62.53 -62.03
C ALA A 38 29.77 61.36 -61.07
N ARG A 39 30.05 61.59 -59.83
CA ARG A 39 30.16 60.55 -58.80
C ARG A 39 28.83 60.01 -58.36
N ILE A 40 27.80 60.89 -58.29
CA ILE A 40 26.41 60.47 -57.98
C ILE A 40 25.80 59.70 -59.13
N GLU A 41 26.04 60.17 -60.42
CA GLU A 41 25.58 59.49 -61.64
C GLU A 41 26.23 58.09 -61.75
N ALA A 42 27.52 57.94 -61.42
CA ALA A 42 28.19 56.64 -61.41
C ALA A 42 27.62 55.66 -60.32
N LEU A 43 27.28 56.20 -59.19
CA LEU A 43 26.65 55.45 -58.12
C LEU A 43 25.24 55.02 -58.51
N LEU A 44 24.47 55.91 -59.17
CA LEU A 44 23.13 55.59 -59.64
C LEU A 44 23.11 54.54 -60.75
N ALA A 45 24.10 54.60 -61.68
CA ALA A 45 24.28 53.64 -62.74
C ALA A 45 24.68 52.25 -62.19
N ALA A 46 25.47 52.19 -61.12
CA ALA A 46 25.82 50.95 -60.45
C ALA A 46 24.65 50.32 -59.67
N ASP A 47 23.69 51.12 -59.21
CA ASP A 47 22.47 50.72 -58.55
C ASP A 47 21.44 50.15 -59.55
N GLU A 48 21.40 50.68 -60.76
CA GLU A 48 20.51 50.19 -61.82
C GLU A 48 20.96 48.85 -62.45
N ASP A 49 22.26 48.52 -62.42
CA ASP A 49 22.79 47.26 -62.93
C ASP A 49 22.70 46.10 -61.99
N THR A 50 22.33 46.31 -60.72
CA THR A 50 22.18 45.26 -59.69
C THR A 50 20.73 45.23 -59.24
N HIS A 51 19.99 44.24 -59.64
CA HIS A 51 18.61 43.95 -59.11
C HIS A 51 18.62 43.38 -57.63
N GLU A 52 19.70 43.50 -56.91
CA GLU A 52 19.79 43.20 -55.50
C GLU A 52 20.28 44.49 -54.75
N PRO A 53 19.65 44.77 -53.54
CA PRO A 53 20.15 45.90 -52.75
C PRO A 53 21.61 45.63 -52.36
N LEU A 54 22.46 46.64 -52.50
CA LEU A 54 23.91 46.62 -52.15
C LEU A 54 24.10 46.13 -50.70
N GLN A 55 24.43 44.88 -50.53
CA GLN A 55 24.96 44.33 -49.29
C GLN A 55 26.39 44.92 -49.05
N ALA A 56 26.79 45.02 -47.83
CA ALA A 56 28.08 45.61 -47.40
C ALA A 56 29.30 45.08 -48.18
N ASP A 57 29.24 43.86 -48.73
CA ASP A 57 30.26 43.24 -49.60
C ASP A 57 30.41 43.87 -50.95
N GLY A 58 29.37 44.52 -51.48
CA GLY A 58 29.42 45.26 -52.78
C GLY A 58 30.32 46.45 -52.68
N PHE A 59 30.32 47.13 -51.54
CA PHE A 59 31.17 48.32 -51.35
C PHE A 59 32.66 47.95 -51.20
N GLU A 60 32.97 46.82 -50.51
CA GLU A 60 34.35 46.31 -50.46
C GLU A 60 34.87 45.83 -51.82
N ARG A 61 34.04 45.31 -52.72
CA ARG A 61 34.42 44.94 -54.10
C ARG A 61 34.67 46.14 -54.95
N ILE A 62 33.90 47.20 -54.80
CA ILE A 62 34.12 48.45 -55.51
C ILE A 62 35.41 49.12 -55.03
N ILE A 63 35.75 49.12 -53.77
CA ILE A 63 37.01 49.62 -53.20
C ILE A 63 38.19 48.76 -53.69
N LYS A 64 38.00 47.43 -53.81
CA LYS A 64 39.01 46.53 -54.34
C LYS A 64 39.26 46.66 -55.83
N ALA A 65 38.26 47.13 -56.62
CA ALA A 65 38.34 47.35 -58.04
C ALA A 65 38.97 48.72 -58.38
N ILE A 66 38.83 49.73 -57.53
CA ILE A 66 39.53 51.01 -57.60
C ILE A 66 40.80 50.86 -56.76
N GLY A 67 41.77 50.08 -57.27
CA GLY A 67 43.02 49.81 -56.61
C GLY A 67 43.68 51.10 -55.99
N PRO A 68 44.20 51.07 -54.76
CA PRO A 68 44.96 52.13 -54.23
C PRO A 68 46.24 52.29 -55.03
N GLU A 69 46.54 53.47 -55.42
CA GLU A 69 47.91 53.80 -55.75
C GLU A 69 48.77 53.37 -54.57
N ARG A 70 49.72 52.45 -54.77
CA ARG A 70 50.67 52.04 -53.74
C ARG A 70 51.35 53.22 -53.16
N PRO A 71 51.29 53.55 -51.88
CA PRO A 71 52.19 54.51 -51.22
C PRO A 71 53.60 53.94 -51.36
N GLN A 72 54.50 54.69 -51.90
CA GLN A 72 55.92 54.35 -52.09
C GLN A 72 56.71 54.20 -50.78
N ASP A 73 56.06 54.19 -49.58
CA ASP A 73 56.70 54.30 -48.30
C ASP A 73 56.54 53.09 -47.37
N ALA A 74 56.18 51.89 -47.88
CA ALA A 74 56.17 50.71 -47.04
C ALA A 74 57.61 50.19 -46.86
N LEU A 75 58.12 50.17 -45.63
CA LEU A 75 59.42 49.59 -45.36
C LEU A 75 59.39 48.07 -45.60
N PRO A 76 60.36 47.53 -46.42
CA PRO A 76 60.36 46.06 -46.67
C PRO A 76 60.80 45.24 -45.46
N PRO A 77 60.51 43.99 -45.37
CA PRO A 77 61.08 43.07 -44.39
C PRO A 77 62.61 43.12 -44.48
N GLY A 78 63.29 43.14 -43.32
CA GLY A 78 64.71 43.33 -43.18
C GLY A 78 65.13 44.81 -42.90
N SER A 79 64.16 45.75 -42.90
CA SER A 79 64.39 47.12 -42.49
C SER A 79 64.51 47.23 -40.97
N HIS A 80 65.27 48.29 -40.50
CA HIS A 80 65.44 48.51 -39.06
C HIS A 80 64.56 49.70 -38.64
N VAL A 81 63.73 49.51 -37.56
CA VAL A 81 62.83 50.55 -37.08
C VAL A 81 63.05 50.74 -35.57
N GLY A 82 63.65 51.84 -35.18
CA GLY A 82 64.10 52.02 -33.78
C GLY A 82 65.09 50.91 -33.42
N PRO A 83 64.93 50.22 -32.31
CA PRO A 83 65.76 49.06 -31.93
C PRO A 83 65.31 47.69 -32.54
N PHE A 84 64.40 47.69 -33.50
CA PHE A 84 63.76 46.46 -33.98
C PHE A 84 64.11 46.16 -35.43
N ASP A 85 64.44 44.92 -35.71
CA ASP A 85 64.59 44.36 -37.10
C ASP A 85 63.29 43.78 -37.54
N LEU A 86 62.75 44.20 -38.69
CA LEU A 86 61.46 43.69 -39.24
C LEU A 86 61.74 42.34 -39.94
N LEU A 87 60.96 41.27 -39.51
CA LEU A 87 61.10 39.94 -40.06
C LEU A 87 60.11 39.68 -41.19
N GLU A 88 58.82 39.69 -40.88
CA GLU A 88 57.78 39.40 -41.83
C GLU A 88 56.51 40.16 -41.48
N VAL A 89 55.65 40.40 -42.46
CA VAL A 89 54.36 41.07 -42.27
C VAL A 89 53.39 40.05 -41.71
N ILE A 90 52.81 40.31 -40.53
CA ILE A 90 51.80 39.44 -39.86
C ILE A 90 50.39 40.01 -39.96
N GLY A 91 50.23 41.31 -40.35
CA GLY A 91 48.92 41.92 -40.58
C GLY A 91 49.03 43.25 -41.29
N GLU A 92 48.03 43.58 -42.07
CA GLU A 92 47.89 44.87 -42.73
C GLU A 92 46.49 45.42 -42.59
N ASP A 93 46.35 46.68 -42.23
CA ASP A 93 45.08 47.38 -42.35
C ASP A 93 45.27 48.71 -43.14
N GLY A 94 44.12 49.39 -43.37
CA GLY A 94 44.21 50.67 -44.22
C GLY A 94 45.06 51.73 -43.60
N SER A 95 45.47 51.71 -42.35
CA SER A 95 46.17 52.73 -41.62
C SER A 95 47.56 52.32 -41.11
N SER A 96 47.83 50.96 -41.04
CA SER A 96 49.10 50.48 -40.52
C SER A 96 49.48 49.12 -41.10
N THR A 97 50.78 48.79 -41.00
CA THR A 97 51.29 47.41 -41.24
C THR A 97 51.91 46.85 -39.99
N VAL A 98 51.58 45.61 -39.65
CA VAL A 98 52.11 44.97 -38.45
C VAL A 98 53.12 43.91 -38.89
N PHE A 99 54.31 44.05 -38.33
CA PHE A 99 55.43 43.15 -38.60
C PHE A 99 55.74 42.28 -37.40
N ARG A 100 56.15 41.03 -37.61
CA ARG A 100 56.93 40.29 -36.63
C ARG A 100 58.30 40.91 -36.62
N ALA A 101 58.77 41.39 -35.48
CA ALA A 101 60.08 42.06 -35.38
C ALA A 101 60.82 41.48 -34.15
N VAL A 102 62.14 41.68 -34.22
CA VAL A 102 63.03 41.24 -33.13
C VAL A 102 63.91 42.37 -32.67
N ARG A 103 64.27 42.37 -31.41
CA ARG A 103 65.39 43.18 -30.90
C ARG A 103 66.29 42.33 -30.05
N ASP A 104 67.59 42.71 -30.08
CA ASP A 104 68.56 42.12 -29.13
C ASP A 104 68.60 42.92 -27.84
N ILE A 105 68.52 42.24 -26.70
CA ILE A 105 68.66 42.82 -25.37
C ILE A 105 69.79 42.05 -24.69
N GLU A 106 71.04 42.60 -24.69
CA GLU A 106 72.17 41.98 -24.06
C GLU A 106 72.41 40.50 -24.42
N GLY A 107 72.14 40.10 -25.66
CA GLY A 107 72.36 38.79 -26.23
C GLY A 107 71.07 37.87 -26.15
N ALA A 108 69.95 38.39 -25.64
CA ALA A 108 68.69 37.75 -25.65
C ALA A 108 67.75 38.32 -26.72
N THR A 109 67.29 37.51 -27.67
CA THR A 109 66.35 37.92 -28.73
C THR A 109 64.92 38.02 -28.19
N GLN A 110 64.34 39.23 -28.21
CA GLN A 110 62.99 39.51 -27.89
C GLN A 110 62.14 39.63 -29.19
N GLN A 111 61.16 38.80 -29.36
CA GLN A 111 60.17 38.94 -30.46
C GLN A 111 59.04 39.90 -30.04
N VAL A 112 58.58 40.74 -30.99
CA VAL A 112 57.49 41.68 -30.79
C VAL A 112 56.60 41.74 -32.08
N ALA A 113 55.37 42.19 -31.91
CA ALA A 113 54.54 42.66 -32.97
C ALA A 113 54.72 44.17 -33.14
N LEU A 114 55.37 44.56 -34.21
CA LEU A 114 55.67 45.98 -34.44
C LEU A 114 54.63 46.54 -35.45
N LYS A 115 53.79 47.38 -34.94
CA LYS A 115 52.81 48.12 -35.73
C LYS A 115 53.41 49.47 -36.24
N LEU A 116 53.60 49.59 -37.55
CA LEU A 116 54.11 50.78 -38.24
C LEU A 116 52.92 51.51 -38.89
N MET A 117 52.74 52.80 -38.52
CA MET A 117 51.65 53.61 -39.02
C MET A 117 52.04 54.14 -40.44
N ARG A 118 51.04 54.19 -41.35
CA ARG A 118 51.27 54.67 -42.71
C ARG A 118 51.23 56.18 -42.88
N ARG A 119 50.84 56.92 -41.84
CA ARG A 119 50.84 58.39 -41.80
C ARG A 119 51.91 58.90 -40.84
N GLY A 120 52.71 59.79 -41.29
CA GLY A 120 53.76 60.48 -40.53
C GLY A 120 53.17 61.51 -39.56
N LEU A 121 53.84 61.70 -38.39
CA LEU A 121 53.53 62.75 -37.45
C LEU A 121 54.35 64.02 -37.78
N TYR A 122 53.82 64.82 -38.68
CA TYR A 122 54.49 65.97 -39.21
C TYR A 122 54.26 67.28 -38.38
N SER A 123 53.22 67.25 -37.51
CA SER A 123 52.94 68.36 -36.61
C SER A 123 53.46 68.11 -35.18
N PRO A 124 53.97 69.18 -34.46
CA PRO A 124 54.38 69.02 -33.06
C PRO A 124 53.24 68.66 -32.13
N GLU A 125 51.98 68.98 -32.50
CA GLU A 125 50.78 68.68 -31.78
C GLU A 125 50.49 67.19 -31.86
N ALA A 126 50.49 66.60 -33.07
CA ALA A 126 50.25 65.14 -33.28
C ALA A 126 51.35 64.32 -32.57
N GLN A 127 52.59 64.73 -32.56
CA GLN A 127 53.66 64.08 -31.80
C GLN A 127 53.46 64.12 -30.26
N ARG A 128 52.94 65.27 -29.73
CA ARG A 128 52.61 65.39 -28.32
C ARG A 128 51.47 64.44 -27.94
N LEU A 129 50.42 64.38 -28.75
CA LEU A 129 49.28 63.50 -28.51
C LEU A 129 49.74 62.09 -28.57
N PHE A 130 50.42 61.60 -29.58
CA PHE A 130 50.96 60.28 -29.70
C PHE A 130 51.78 59.88 -28.49
N ARG A 131 52.68 60.75 -27.98
CA ARG A 131 53.46 60.47 -26.78
C ARG A 131 52.63 60.44 -25.53
N ARG A 132 51.50 61.17 -25.48
CA ARG A 132 50.55 61.08 -24.33
C ARG A 132 49.83 59.74 -24.26
N GLU A 133 49.26 59.34 -25.38
CA GLU A 133 48.55 58.07 -25.53
C GLU A 133 49.52 56.89 -25.29
N GLN A 134 50.70 56.97 -25.88
CA GLN A 134 51.73 55.97 -25.64
C GLN A 134 52.05 55.78 -24.13
N ARG A 135 52.16 56.85 -23.37
CA ARG A 135 52.40 56.79 -21.94
C ARG A 135 51.24 56.15 -21.20
N ALA A 136 49.98 56.38 -21.57
CA ALA A 136 48.82 55.76 -20.96
C ALA A 136 48.79 54.23 -21.25
N LEU A 137 49.12 53.86 -22.47
CA LEU A 137 49.13 52.39 -22.87
C LEU A 137 50.27 51.61 -22.20
N ILE A 138 51.49 52.26 -22.01
CA ILE A 138 52.59 51.59 -21.29
C ILE A 138 52.22 51.29 -19.83
N GLN A 139 51.36 52.13 -19.21
CA GLN A 139 50.92 51.97 -17.85
C GLN A 139 49.79 50.93 -17.75
N LEU A 140 49.11 50.60 -18.82
CA LEU A 140 48.04 49.61 -18.86
C LEU A 140 48.59 48.19 -18.76
N ARG A 141 48.50 47.61 -17.57
CA ARG A 141 48.97 46.25 -17.31
C ARG A 141 47.75 45.35 -16.92
N HIS A 142 47.39 44.47 -17.78
CA HIS A 142 46.33 43.51 -17.56
C HIS A 142 46.69 42.17 -18.23
N PRO A 143 46.46 41.01 -17.62
CA PRO A 143 46.83 39.70 -18.20
C PRO A 143 46.20 39.49 -19.58
N ASN A 144 44.98 40.01 -19.79
CA ASN A 144 44.22 39.82 -21.03
C ASN A 144 44.33 41.01 -22.00
N ILE A 145 45.34 41.89 -21.87
CA ILE A 145 45.67 42.95 -22.80
C ILE A 145 47.13 42.77 -23.26
N ALA A 146 47.37 42.81 -24.57
CA ALA A 146 48.73 42.72 -25.10
C ALA A 146 49.52 43.95 -24.64
N ARG A 147 50.63 43.67 -23.97
CA ARG A 147 51.46 44.71 -23.34
C ARG A 147 52.17 45.53 -24.38
N MET A 148 52.08 46.83 -24.26
CA MET A 148 52.95 47.77 -25.01
C MET A 148 54.38 47.72 -24.47
N ILE A 149 55.33 47.42 -25.32
CA ILE A 149 56.75 47.30 -24.98
C ILE A 149 57.44 48.58 -25.19
N GLU A 150 57.29 49.18 -26.34
CA GLU A 150 57.93 50.43 -26.73
C GLU A 150 57.15 51.10 -27.87
N GLY A 151 57.35 52.35 -28.07
CA GLY A 151 56.87 53.13 -29.24
C GLY A 151 57.73 54.29 -29.50
N GLY A 152 57.83 54.70 -30.79
CA GLY A 152 58.69 55.71 -31.21
C GLY A 152 58.25 56.30 -32.56
N VAL A 153 59.08 57.18 -33.14
CA VAL A 153 58.91 57.72 -34.48
C VAL A 153 60.16 57.37 -35.26
N HIS A 154 60.02 56.71 -36.38
CA HIS A 154 61.10 56.34 -37.30
C HIS A 154 61.66 57.64 -37.99
N GLU A 155 62.92 57.58 -38.47
CA GLU A 155 63.55 58.68 -39.11
C GLU A 155 62.78 59.28 -40.33
N SER A 156 61.98 58.48 -41.00
CA SER A 156 61.03 58.89 -42.03
C SER A 156 59.83 59.69 -41.51
N GLY A 157 59.68 59.84 -40.19
CA GLY A 157 58.55 60.51 -39.54
C GLY A 157 57.37 59.58 -39.25
N LEU A 158 57.46 58.28 -39.61
CA LEU A 158 56.42 57.34 -39.36
C LEU A 158 56.41 56.84 -37.90
N PRO A 159 55.29 56.88 -37.15
CA PRO A 159 55.19 56.38 -35.79
C PRO A 159 55.12 54.87 -35.79
N TYR A 160 55.73 54.24 -34.81
CA TYR A 160 55.66 52.83 -34.61
C TYR A 160 55.33 52.49 -33.12
N ILE A 161 54.70 51.31 -32.90
CA ILE A 161 54.38 50.74 -31.63
C ILE A 161 54.79 49.27 -31.61
N ALA A 162 55.61 48.89 -30.67
CA ALA A 162 56.00 47.51 -30.41
C ALA A 162 55.15 46.94 -29.27
N LEU A 163 54.41 45.86 -29.55
CA LEU A 163 53.52 45.18 -28.69
C LEU A 163 54.06 43.76 -28.38
N GLU A 164 53.57 43.17 -27.31
CA GLU A 164 53.66 41.71 -27.06
C GLU A 164 53.20 40.95 -28.30
N LEU A 165 54.03 40.04 -28.79
CA LEU A 165 53.62 39.12 -29.88
C LEU A 165 52.71 38.06 -29.30
N VAL A 166 51.46 38.06 -29.74
CA VAL A 166 50.46 37.09 -29.32
C VAL A 166 50.22 36.08 -30.43
N GLU A 167 50.54 34.83 -30.16
CA GLU A 167 50.22 33.72 -31.10
C GLU A 167 48.87 33.08 -30.70
N GLY A 168 47.88 33.17 -31.59
CA GLY A 168 46.52 32.73 -31.32
C GLY A 168 45.61 32.90 -32.55
N SER A 169 44.37 32.44 -32.40
CA SER A 169 43.32 32.70 -33.40
C SER A 169 42.30 33.69 -32.87
N THR A 170 41.51 34.26 -33.77
CA THR A 170 40.47 35.21 -33.35
C THR A 170 39.46 34.49 -32.41
N ILE A 171 38.89 35.24 -31.49
CA ILE A 171 37.90 34.67 -30.52
C ILE A 171 36.77 33.92 -31.22
N THR A 172 36.31 34.37 -32.37
CA THR A 172 35.28 33.75 -33.18
C THR A 172 35.76 32.44 -33.85
N ASP A 173 37.00 32.44 -34.38
CA ASP A 173 37.58 31.25 -35.00
C ASP A 173 37.97 30.20 -33.95
N TYR A 174 38.52 30.63 -32.83
CA TYR A 174 38.82 29.76 -31.70
C TYR A 174 37.54 29.05 -31.19
N ALA A 175 36.47 29.83 -30.94
CA ALA A 175 35.19 29.30 -30.48
C ALA A 175 34.57 28.30 -31.51
N ARG A 176 34.77 28.57 -32.81
CA ARG A 176 34.30 27.69 -33.88
C ARG A 176 35.15 26.41 -34.01
N ALA A 177 36.46 26.58 -34.01
CA ALA A 177 37.37 25.44 -34.16
C ALA A 177 37.31 24.45 -33.00
N ARG A 178 37.09 24.94 -31.80
CA ARG A 178 36.94 24.13 -30.56
C ARG A 178 35.51 23.66 -30.31
N GLY A 179 34.53 24.08 -31.07
CA GLY A 179 33.12 23.73 -30.92
C GLY A 179 32.52 24.14 -29.61
N LEU A 180 32.96 25.32 -29.05
CA LEU A 180 32.56 25.77 -27.75
C LEU A 180 31.06 25.94 -27.62
N ASP A 181 30.49 25.47 -26.50
CA ASP A 181 29.09 25.69 -26.17
C ASP A 181 28.80 27.17 -25.79
N LEU A 182 27.51 27.49 -25.57
CA LEU A 182 27.09 28.84 -25.25
C LEU A 182 27.75 29.38 -23.95
N ASP A 183 27.76 28.57 -22.91
CA ASP A 183 28.29 28.97 -21.60
C ASP A 183 29.81 29.21 -21.68
N GLU A 184 30.53 28.42 -22.47
CA GLU A 184 31.97 28.58 -22.71
C GLU A 184 32.25 29.86 -23.48
N ARG A 185 31.50 30.17 -24.55
CA ARG A 185 31.62 31.41 -25.31
C ARG A 185 31.33 32.66 -24.45
N LEU A 186 30.30 32.58 -23.60
CA LEU A 186 29.95 33.67 -22.68
C LEU A 186 31.04 33.89 -21.62
N ARG A 187 31.69 32.85 -21.13
CA ARG A 187 32.82 32.97 -20.21
C ARG A 187 34.04 33.65 -20.89
N LEU A 188 34.39 33.22 -22.13
CA LEU A 188 35.44 33.90 -22.91
C LEU A 188 35.10 35.36 -23.13
N PHE A 189 33.85 35.66 -23.51
CA PHE A 189 33.43 37.06 -23.70
C PHE A 189 33.46 37.87 -22.40
N GLY A 190 33.17 37.28 -21.26
CA GLY A 190 33.30 37.90 -19.95
C GLY A 190 34.74 38.37 -19.68
N VAL A 191 35.74 37.57 -20.09
CA VAL A 191 37.17 37.96 -19.98
C VAL A 191 37.47 39.14 -20.88
N VAL A 192 36.90 39.21 -22.09
CA VAL A 192 37.05 40.40 -22.98
C VAL A 192 36.45 41.64 -22.31
N CYS A 193 35.26 41.53 -21.74
CA CYS A 193 34.65 42.67 -21.01
C CYS A 193 35.51 43.14 -19.83
N ALA A 194 36.11 42.20 -19.10
CA ALA A 194 37.02 42.57 -18.00
C ALA A 194 38.27 43.32 -18.47
N ALA A 195 38.83 42.90 -19.61
CA ALA A 195 39.97 43.59 -20.23
C ALA A 195 39.59 45.00 -20.71
N VAL A 196 38.44 45.16 -21.36
CA VAL A 196 37.93 46.48 -21.78
C VAL A 196 37.61 47.38 -20.59
N GLU A 197 36.98 46.81 -19.54
CA GLU A 197 36.72 47.56 -18.29
C GLU A 197 38.01 48.04 -17.62
N ALA A 198 39.08 47.25 -17.64
CA ALA A 198 40.38 47.64 -17.13
C ALA A 198 40.98 48.80 -17.92
N ALA A 199 40.83 48.83 -19.24
CA ALA A 199 41.22 49.95 -20.09
C ALA A 199 40.39 51.21 -19.79
N HIS A 200 39.07 51.06 -19.64
CA HIS A 200 38.18 52.17 -19.31
C HIS A 200 38.51 52.80 -17.94
N ARG A 201 38.88 51.99 -16.93
CA ARG A 201 39.36 52.50 -15.64
C ARG A 201 40.69 53.32 -15.76
N ALA A 202 41.48 52.99 -16.75
CA ALA A 202 42.66 53.75 -17.09
C ALA A 202 42.35 54.93 -18.01
N LEU A 203 41.06 55.27 -18.21
CA LEU A 203 40.57 56.35 -19.09
C LEU A 203 40.98 56.15 -20.59
N ILE A 204 41.14 54.89 -21.00
CA ILE A 204 41.48 54.51 -22.38
C ILE A 204 40.27 53.86 -23.00
N VAL A 205 39.75 54.43 -24.11
CA VAL A 205 38.67 53.84 -24.92
C VAL A 205 39.31 53.09 -26.09
N HIS A 206 38.91 51.87 -26.41
CA HIS A 206 39.55 51.04 -27.41
C HIS A 206 39.25 51.49 -28.84
N ARG A 207 38.01 51.90 -29.14
CA ARG A 207 37.55 52.50 -30.42
C ARG A 207 37.54 51.61 -31.65
N ASP A 208 38.15 50.37 -31.58
CA ASP A 208 38.20 49.43 -32.73
C ASP A 208 38.06 47.97 -32.25
N LEU A 209 37.07 47.71 -31.39
CA LEU A 209 36.76 46.34 -30.94
C LEU A 209 36.14 45.55 -32.08
N LYS A 210 36.82 44.47 -32.47
CA LYS A 210 36.41 43.52 -33.49
C LYS A 210 37.08 42.16 -33.26
N PRO A 211 36.61 41.05 -33.87
CA PRO A 211 37.21 39.72 -33.64
C PRO A 211 38.71 39.66 -33.88
N SER A 212 39.22 40.35 -34.91
CA SER A 212 40.67 40.35 -35.22
C SER A 212 41.54 41.04 -34.15
N ASN A 213 40.94 41.85 -33.30
CA ASN A 213 41.63 42.52 -32.18
C ASN A 213 41.46 41.80 -30.84
N VAL A 214 40.81 40.57 -30.86
CA VAL A 214 40.67 39.71 -29.71
C VAL A 214 41.19 38.33 -30.08
N LEU A 215 42.43 38.04 -29.70
CA LEU A 215 43.01 36.72 -29.90
C LEU A 215 42.84 35.81 -28.70
N VAL A 216 42.76 34.51 -28.97
CA VAL A 216 42.78 33.46 -27.94
C VAL A 216 43.95 32.54 -28.28
N THR A 217 44.85 32.35 -27.30
CA THR A 217 46.00 31.47 -27.46
C THR A 217 45.56 29.97 -27.42
N GLU A 218 46.49 29.11 -27.78
CA GLU A 218 46.21 27.64 -27.73
C GLU A 218 45.80 27.17 -26.34
N ASP A 219 46.34 27.81 -25.28
CA ASP A 219 46.02 27.54 -23.88
C ASP A 219 44.68 28.16 -23.43
N GLY A 220 43.97 28.90 -24.29
CA GLY A 220 42.66 29.50 -24.00
C GLY A 220 42.75 30.90 -23.34
N GLU A 221 43.94 31.54 -23.28
CA GLU A 221 44.06 32.88 -22.75
C GLU A 221 43.59 33.91 -23.79
N VAL A 222 42.65 34.77 -23.37
CA VAL A 222 42.18 35.88 -24.18
C VAL A 222 43.20 37.03 -24.11
N LYS A 223 43.57 37.59 -25.24
CA LYS A 223 44.43 38.79 -25.36
C LYS A 223 43.74 39.82 -26.25
N LEU A 224 43.49 41.00 -25.68
CA LEU A 224 42.98 42.17 -26.39
C LEU A 224 44.14 42.93 -27.00
N LEU A 225 44.06 43.16 -28.30
CA LEU A 225 45.07 43.84 -29.09
C LEU A 225 44.58 45.25 -29.44
N ASP A 226 45.54 46.11 -29.84
CA ASP A 226 45.38 47.21 -30.77
C ASP A 226 44.35 48.27 -30.41
N PHE A 227 44.69 49.13 -29.45
CA PHE A 227 43.91 50.32 -29.12
C PHE A 227 44.04 51.34 -30.26
N GLY A 228 42.91 51.86 -30.73
CA GLY A 228 42.79 52.68 -31.95
C GLY A 228 43.57 54.04 -31.96
N ILE A 229 44.87 54.01 -31.66
CA ILE A 229 45.76 55.22 -31.63
C ILE A 229 45.82 55.91 -32.99
N ALA A 230 45.83 55.15 -34.09
CA ALA A 230 45.86 55.70 -35.42
C ALA A 230 44.60 56.55 -35.75
N LYS A 231 43.49 56.20 -35.11
CA LYS A 231 42.24 56.96 -35.27
C LYS A 231 42.22 58.27 -34.56
N LEU A 232 42.83 58.35 -33.40
CA LEU A 232 42.97 59.54 -32.59
C LEU A 232 43.84 60.63 -33.29
N LEU A 233 44.87 60.13 -33.96
CA LEU A 233 45.76 61.02 -34.75
C LEU A 233 45.08 61.56 -36.01
N ALA A 234 44.10 60.82 -36.56
CA ALA A 234 43.36 61.24 -37.75
C ALA A 234 42.26 62.27 -37.47
N GLU A 235 41.70 62.27 -36.24
CA GLU A 235 40.63 63.20 -35.82
C GLU A 235 41.12 64.62 -35.56
N GLU A 236 42.42 64.90 -35.18
CA GLU A 236 42.93 66.22 -34.85
C GLU A 236 43.61 66.98 -36.00
N ASP A 237 44.05 66.30 -37.06
CA ASP A 237 44.76 66.97 -38.18
C ASP A 237 43.86 67.81 -39.09
N GLY A 238 42.59 68.03 -38.77
CA GLY A 238 41.68 68.88 -39.51
C GLY A 238 41.49 68.50 -41.03
N ALA A 239 42.12 67.43 -41.48
CA ALA A 239 42.07 66.95 -42.83
C ALA A 239 40.93 65.94 -43.09
N ALA A 240 39.93 66.03 -42.23
CA ALA A 240 38.90 65.00 -42.12
C ALA A 240 37.81 64.98 -43.20
N HIS A 241 37.97 65.58 -44.30
CA HIS A 241 36.86 65.65 -45.27
C HIS A 241 37.09 64.97 -46.62
N THR A 242 38.21 64.29 -46.85
CA THR A 242 38.37 63.51 -48.06
C THR A 242 39.33 62.33 -47.83
N GLN A 243 38.84 61.22 -47.55
CA GLN A 243 39.32 59.86 -47.85
C GLN A 243 39.32 58.91 -46.63
N MET A 244 38.48 57.89 -46.73
CA MET A 244 38.29 56.69 -45.88
C MET A 244 37.93 56.85 -44.43
N PRO A 245 36.84 56.33 -43.97
CA PRO A 245 36.44 56.26 -42.55
C PRO A 245 37.51 55.55 -41.69
N ALA A 246 37.96 56.19 -40.64
CA ALA A 246 39.03 55.70 -39.75
C ALA A 246 38.55 54.56 -38.83
N PHE A 247 37.43 53.92 -39.15
CA PHE A 247 36.84 52.82 -38.35
C PHE A 247 36.47 51.64 -39.29
N THR A 248 36.36 50.46 -38.73
CA THR A 248 35.81 49.29 -39.39
C THR A 248 34.31 49.43 -39.43
N PRO A 249 33.65 49.78 -40.55
CA PRO A 249 32.23 50.16 -40.61
C PRO A 249 31.29 49.14 -39.98
N ALA A 250 31.69 47.91 -40.03
CA ALA A 250 30.89 46.79 -39.60
C ALA A 250 30.71 46.64 -38.06
N TYR A 251 31.61 47.24 -37.27
CA TYR A 251 31.56 47.18 -35.77
C TYR A 251 31.42 48.58 -35.17
N ALA A 252 31.40 49.63 -36.00
CA ALA A 252 31.34 51.02 -35.57
C ALA A 252 29.98 51.35 -34.93
N ALA A 253 30.00 51.96 -33.76
CA ALA A 253 28.81 52.51 -33.13
C ALA A 253 28.17 53.62 -33.95
N PRO A 254 26.90 53.93 -33.83
CA PRO A 254 26.23 55.02 -34.54
C PRO A 254 26.95 56.35 -34.41
N GLU A 255 27.37 56.71 -33.17
CA GLU A 255 28.09 57.96 -32.89
C GLU A 255 29.48 58.04 -33.59
N GLN A 256 30.11 56.89 -33.87
CA GLN A 256 31.35 56.85 -34.63
C GLN A 256 31.11 57.13 -36.13
N ARG A 257 29.90 56.79 -36.63
CA ARG A 257 29.51 57.03 -38.00
C ARG A 257 29.01 58.45 -38.21
N ASP A 258 28.42 59.06 -37.19
CA ASP A 258 27.74 60.33 -37.20
C ASP A 258 28.58 61.45 -36.58
N ASP A 259 29.91 61.25 -36.41
CA ASP A 259 30.91 62.20 -35.81
C ASP A 259 30.51 62.70 -34.43
N GLY A 260 29.84 61.86 -33.64
CA GLY A 260 29.45 62.11 -32.25
C GLY A 260 30.59 61.87 -31.25
N PRO A 261 30.39 62.22 -30.00
CA PRO A 261 31.45 62.11 -28.97
C PRO A 261 31.76 60.63 -28.68
N ILE A 262 32.98 60.21 -28.81
CA ILE A 262 33.46 58.85 -28.52
C ILE A 262 33.62 58.70 -27.02
N THR A 263 32.94 57.70 -26.43
CA THR A 263 32.95 57.43 -25.02
C THR A 263 33.13 55.93 -24.77
N THR A 264 33.15 55.51 -23.49
CA THR A 264 33.14 54.06 -23.12
C THR A 264 31.89 53.33 -23.62
N ALA A 265 30.78 54.03 -23.89
CA ALA A 265 29.56 53.47 -24.47
C ALA A 265 29.76 53.00 -25.93
N THR A 266 30.75 53.62 -26.65
CA THR A 266 31.14 53.20 -27.99
C THR A 266 31.73 51.80 -28.00
N ASP A 267 32.64 51.50 -27.06
CA ASP A 267 33.17 50.13 -26.89
C ASP A 267 32.11 49.15 -26.43
N VAL A 268 31.16 49.57 -25.60
CA VAL A 268 30.00 48.70 -25.19
C VAL A 268 29.17 48.30 -26.42
N TYR A 269 28.97 49.20 -27.39
CA TYR A 269 28.27 48.84 -28.63
C TYR A 269 29.08 47.81 -29.43
N ALA A 270 30.36 48.02 -29.62
CA ALA A 270 31.23 47.10 -30.34
C ALA A 270 31.32 45.73 -29.64
N LEU A 271 31.33 45.69 -28.28
CA LEU A 271 31.19 44.46 -27.51
C LEU A 271 29.86 43.78 -27.77
N GLY A 272 28.76 44.52 -27.93
CA GLY A 272 27.45 43.97 -28.27
C GLY A 272 27.46 43.29 -29.65
N VAL A 273 28.14 43.91 -30.64
CA VAL A 273 28.30 43.31 -32.00
C VAL A 273 29.16 42.06 -31.90
N LEU A 274 30.30 42.13 -31.22
CA LEU A 274 31.19 40.98 -31.00
C LEU A 274 30.47 39.81 -30.30
N LEU A 275 29.71 40.08 -29.22
CA LEU A 275 28.92 39.05 -28.55
C LEU A 275 27.91 38.43 -29.49
N GLY A 276 27.19 39.25 -30.24
CA GLY A 276 26.22 38.78 -31.22
C GLY A 276 26.83 37.84 -32.24
N GLU A 277 27.99 38.21 -32.82
CA GLU A 277 28.71 37.39 -33.79
C GLU A 277 29.29 36.13 -33.13
N LEU A 278 29.83 36.22 -31.95
CA LEU A 278 30.36 35.08 -31.21
C LEU A 278 29.27 34.01 -30.93
N VAL A 279 28.03 34.44 -30.70
CA VAL A 279 26.90 33.57 -30.36
C VAL A 279 26.21 33.04 -31.61
N THR A 280 25.96 33.87 -32.59
CA THR A 280 25.16 33.52 -33.79
C THR A 280 26.01 33.09 -34.99
N GLY A 281 27.28 33.39 -35.00
CA GLY A 281 28.17 33.22 -36.16
C GLY A 281 27.99 34.27 -37.23
N GLU A 282 27.06 35.23 -37.03
CA GLU A 282 26.77 36.32 -37.98
C GLU A 282 26.73 37.65 -37.25
N ARG A 283 27.01 38.73 -37.96
CA ARG A 283 26.93 40.10 -37.44
C ARG A 283 25.48 40.50 -37.16
N VAL A 284 25.19 41.07 -36.01
CA VAL A 284 23.84 41.40 -35.56
C VAL A 284 23.41 42.85 -35.74
N ASN A 285 24.31 43.72 -36.27
CA ASN A 285 24.09 45.16 -36.47
C ASN A 285 23.87 45.54 -37.95
N ASP A 286 23.31 44.66 -38.77
CA ASP A 286 23.08 44.78 -40.17
C ASP A 286 21.87 45.64 -40.57
N GLY A 287 21.20 46.30 -39.63
CA GLY A 287 19.99 47.12 -39.86
C GLY A 287 18.74 46.35 -40.16
N SER A 288 18.75 45.01 -40.14
CA SER A 288 17.62 44.15 -40.46
C SER A 288 16.51 44.12 -39.37
N GLY A 289 16.79 44.67 -38.18
CA GLY A 289 15.84 44.59 -37.03
C GLY A 289 15.61 43.21 -36.47
N ARG A 290 16.36 42.20 -36.93
CA ARG A 290 16.20 40.79 -36.48
C ARG A 290 16.90 40.60 -35.13
N THR A 291 16.23 39.90 -34.21
CA THR A 291 16.83 39.55 -32.91
C THR A 291 17.96 38.53 -33.11
N PRO A 292 19.00 38.53 -32.26
CA PRO A 292 20.10 37.56 -32.34
C PRO A 292 19.59 36.11 -32.42
N SER A 293 18.61 35.73 -31.60
CA SER A 293 18.03 34.37 -31.62
C SER A 293 17.34 34.02 -32.92
N SER A 294 16.80 35.01 -33.67
CA SER A 294 16.11 34.78 -34.95
C SER A 294 17.07 34.49 -36.11
N ARG A 295 18.37 34.73 -35.92
CA ARG A 295 19.42 34.40 -36.91
C ARG A 295 19.87 32.94 -36.84
N ILE A 296 19.57 32.25 -35.75
CA ILE A 296 19.87 30.82 -35.58
C ILE A 296 18.79 29.99 -36.25
N THR A 297 19.13 29.31 -37.34
CA THR A 297 18.16 28.60 -38.20
C THR A 297 17.81 27.18 -37.75
N ASN A 298 18.52 26.61 -36.78
CA ASN A 298 18.30 25.21 -36.33
C ASN A 298 17.81 25.12 -34.90
N ASP A 299 16.60 24.59 -34.71
CA ASP A 299 16.05 24.23 -33.41
C ASP A 299 16.51 22.82 -32.93
N ASN A 300 17.26 22.07 -33.77
CA ASN A 300 17.64 20.67 -33.45
C ASN A 300 19.11 20.38 -33.82
N PRO A 301 19.99 20.04 -32.87
CA PRO A 301 21.35 19.61 -33.21
C PRO A 301 21.32 18.14 -33.68
N GLY A 302 21.27 17.92 -35.00
CA GLY A 302 21.35 16.52 -35.45
C GLY A 302 20.98 16.18 -36.90
N THR A 303 20.55 17.10 -37.72
CA THR A 303 20.24 16.80 -39.15
C THR A 303 21.11 17.59 -40.10
N GLY A 304 22.15 16.95 -40.54
CA GLY A 304 22.93 16.99 -41.78
C GLY A 304 22.94 18.28 -42.58
N ALA A 305 23.91 19.11 -42.28
CA ALA A 305 24.76 19.93 -43.16
C ALA A 305 25.58 20.79 -42.19
N ALA A 306 26.89 20.99 -42.42
CA ALA A 306 27.86 21.54 -41.50
C ALA A 306 27.33 22.81 -40.79
N THR A 307 26.66 22.70 -39.67
CA THR A 307 26.19 23.76 -38.83
C THR A 307 27.31 24.16 -37.89
N LEU A 308 27.80 25.36 -38.09
CA LEU A 308 28.96 25.97 -37.48
C LEU A 308 28.76 26.35 -35.99
N THR A 309 27.61 26.06 -35.36
CA THR A 309 27.35 26.36 -33.96
C THR A 309 26.55 25.27 -33.25
N SER A 310 27.05 24.84 -32.12
CA SER A 310 26.34 23.98 -31.16
C SER A 310 25.19 24.69 -30.39
N ILE A 311 24.94 25.96 -30.72
CA ILE A 311 24.02 26.86 -30.02
C ILE A 311 22.64 26.81 -30.68
N THR A 312 21.60 26.54 -29.88
CA THR A 312 20.21 26.52 -30.32
C THR A 312 19.51 27.86 -30.12
N ARG A 313 18.53 28.17 -30.98
CA ARG A 313 17.69 29.36 -30.86
C ARG A 313 17.06 29.52 -29.48
N ARG A 314 16.68 28.40 -28.84
CA ARG A 314 16.06 28.41 -27.51
C ARG A 314 16.99 28.88 -26.40
N GLN A 315 18.29 28.64 -26.51
CA GLN A 315 19.30 29.08 -25.52
C GLN A 315 19.54 30.57 -25.59
N VAL A 316 19.45 31.16 -26.76
CA VAL A 316 19.71 32.60 -26.99
C VAL A 316 18.48 33.47 -26.75
N ARG A 317 17.29 32.91 -27.07
CA ARG A 317 16.01 33.62 -26.96
C ARG A 317 15.70 34.05 -25.53
N GLY A 318 15.42 35.33 -25.36
CA GLY A 318 14.98 35.95 -24.10
C GLY A 318 16.08 36.79 -23.45
N ASP A 319 16.73 36.25 -22.42
CA ASP A 319 17.69 37.08 -21.63
C ASP A 319 18.92 37.46 -22.44
N LEU A 320 19.48 36.57 -23.25
CA LEU A 320 20.66 36.88 -24.05
C LEU A 320 20.32 37.82 -25.21
N ASP A 321 19.17 37.67 -25.87
CA ASP A 321 18.67 38.65 -26.84
C ASP A 321 18.59 40.04 -26.21
N ALA A 322 18.00 40.14 -25.01
CA ALA A 322 17.87 41.42 -24.32
C ALA A 322 19.23 42.04 -23.96
N ILE A 323 20.20 41.24 -23.56
CA ILE A 323 21.57 41.71 -23.25
C ILE A 323 22.22 42.26 -24.50
N ILE A 324 22.20 41.52 -25.61
CA ILE A 324 22.82 41.95 -26.87
C ILE A 324 22.11 43.19 -27.38
N LEU A 325 20.79 43.22 -27.44
CA LEU A 325 20.02 44.35 -27.95
C LEU A 325 20.22 45.62 -27.09
N LYS A 326 20.36 45.49 -25.79
CA LYS A 326 20.65 46.61 -24.91
C LYS A 326 22.06 47.17 -25.17
N ALA A 327 23.04 46.34 -25.42
CA ALA A 327 24.39 46.79 -25.78
C ALA A 327 24.40 47.52 -27.15
N LEU A 328 23.53 47.08 -28.06
CA LEU A 328 23.37 47.62 -29.41
C LEU A 328 22.37 48.78 -29.52
N ASP A 329 21.89 49.35 -28.41
CA ASP A 329 20.95 50.47 -28.48
C ASP A 329 21.59 51.64 -29.23
N ALA A 330 20.84 52.30 -30.10
CA ALA A 330 21.32 53.43 -30.88
C ALA A 330 21.71 54.63 -29.97
N ASP A 331 20.97 54.84 -28.87
CA ASP A 331 21.28 55.87 -27.90
C ASP A 331 22.32 55.35 -26.90
N PRO A 332 23.53 55.94 -26.84
CA PRO A 332 24.58 55.57 -25.90
C PRO A 332 24.14 55.55 -24.42
N ALA A 333 23.19 56.44 -24.05
CA ALA A 333 22.66 56.53 -22.69
C ALA A 333 21.79 55.33 -22.27
N ARG A 334 21.25 54.58 -23.22
CA ARG A 334 20.41 53.38 -22.97
C ARG A 334 21.21 52.08 -22.94
N ARG A 335 22.48 52.14 -23.42
CA ARG A 335 23.38 50.97 -23.35
C ARG A 335 23.76 50.66 -21.90
N TYR A 336 24.61 49.72 -21.72
CA TYR A 336 25.23 49.47 -20.40
C TYR A 336 26.18 50.63 -20.07
N ALA A 337 26.19 51.04 -18.80
CA ALA A 337 27.01 52.15 -18.33
C ALA A 337 28.51 51.85 -18.40
N SER A 338 28.92 50.58 -18.43
CA SER A 338 30.31 50.15 -18.64
C SER A 338 30.37 48.73 -19.16
N ALA A 339 31.55 48.29 -19.66
CA ALA A 339 31.82 46.90 -20.04
C ALA A 339 31.64 45.92 -18.87
N GLY A 340 31.96 46.35 -17.65
CA GLY A 340 31.74 45.56 -16.44
C GLY A 340 30.23 45.29 -16.18
N ARG A 341 29.35 46.26 -16.43
CA ARG A 341 27.90 46.05 -16.31
C ARG A 341 27.33 45.10 -17.34
N LEU A 342 27.92 45.04 -18.53
CA LEU A 342 27.59 44.02 -19.51
C LEU A 342 28.05 42.62 -19.04
N ALA A 343 29.26 42.54 -18.48
CA ALA A 343 29.78 41.29 -17.91
C ALA A 343 28.92 40.81 -16.73
N ASP A 344 28.47 41.71 -15.82
CA ASP A 344 27.58 41.37 -14.70
C ASP A 344 26.27 40.66 -15.21
N ASP A 345 25.71 41.14 -16.32
CA ASP A 345 24.47 40.51 -16.86
C ASP A 345 24.77 39.18 -17.55
N ILE A 346 25.95 38.99 -18.13
CA ILE A 346 26.41 37.69 -18.63
C ILE A 346 26.59 36.71 -17.47
N GLU A 347 27.23 37.12 -16.36
CA GLU A 347 27.37 36.29 -15.16
C GLU A 347 26.01 35.91 -14.56
N ARG A 348 25.07 36.87 -14.47
CA ARG A 348 23.70 36.59 -14.01
C ARG A 348 22.99 35.58 -14.92
N LEU A 349 23.19 35.70 -16.24
CA LEU A 349 22.61 34.74 -17.19
C LEU A 349 23.15 33.34 -16.92
N LEU A 350 24.47 33.18 -16.80
CA LEU A 350 25.14 31.94 -16.49
C LEU A 350 24.67 31.36 -15.15
N ALA A 351 24.50 32.21 -14.12
CA ALA A 351 23.96 31.83 -12.81
C ALA A 351 22.45 31.66 -12.75
N ARG A 352 21.75 31.78 -13.90
CA ARG A 352 20.26 31.71 -14.01
C ARG A 352 19.55 32.76 -13.16
N GLN A 353 20.20 33.87 -12.90
CA GLN A 353 19.62 35.01 -12.19
C GLN A 353 18.88 35.97 -13.13
N PRO A 354 17.98 36.80 -12.62
CA PRO A 354 17.39 37.88 -13.43
C PRO A 354 18.43 38.84 -13.95
N VAL A 355 18.43 39.14 -15.27
CA VAL A 355 19.33 40.09 -15.93
C VAL A 355 18.77 41.50 -15.89
N SER A 356 19.64 42.52 -15.88
CA SER A 356 19.22 43.92 -15.85
C SER A 356 18.68 44.43 -17.17
N ALA A 357 18.96 43.70 -18.25
CA ALA A 357 18.42 44.01 -19.58
C ALA A 357 16.94 43.71 -19.74
N GLN A 358 16.35 42.89 -18.89
CA GLN A 358 14.92 42.54 -18.91
C GLN A 358 14.09 43.44 -18.00
N ILE A 359 12.86 43.74 -18.38
CA ILE A 359 11.89 44.46 -17.56
C ILE A 359 11.59 43.65 -16.29
N PRO A 360 11.76 44.20 -15.08
CA PRO A 360 11.63 43.49 -13.82
C PRO A 360 10.15 43.17 -13.48
N SER A 361 9.56 42.10 -14.02
CA SER A 361 8.24 41.63 -13.65
C SER A 361 8.32 40.65 -12.46
N ARG A 362 7.28 40.66 -11.58
CA ARG A 362 7.17 39.71 -10.47
C ARG A 362 7.19 38.27 -11.00
N TRP A 363 6.50 37.99 -12.11
CA TRP A 363 6.43 36.65 -12.72
C TRP A 363 7.82 36.18 -13.22
N TYR A 364 8.60 37.07 -13.87
CA TYR A 364 9.94 36.75 -14.34
C TYR A 364 10.87 36.35 -13.15
N ARG A 365 10.84 37.12 -12.05
CA ARG A 365 11.61 36.80 -10.84
C ARG A 365 11.20 35.50 -10.20
N THR A 366 9.89 35.25 -10.07
CA THR A 366 9.34 33.99 -9.49
C THR A 366 9.71 32.80 -10.34
N ARG A 367 9.59 32.91 -11.67
CA ARG A 367 9.99 31.82 -12.59
C ARG A 367 11.48 31.48 -12.46
N LYS A 368 12.36 32.51 -12.41
CA LYS A 368 13.82 32.30 -12.22
C LYS A 368 14.13 31.69 -10.84
N PHE A 369 13.41 32.11 -9.80
CA PHE A 369 13.53 31.53 -8.45
C PHE A 369 13.13 30.04 -8.44
N MET A 370 12.00 29.70 -9.04
CA MET A 370 11.52 28.31 -9.13
C MET A 370 12.50 27.42 -9.90
N LEU A 371 13.05 27.93 -11.03
CA LEU A 371 14.02 27.18 -11.83
C LEU A 371 15.34 26.92 -11.09
N ARG A 372 15.76 27.87 -10.24
CA ARG A 372 16.97 27.76 -9.43
C ARG A 372 16.81 26.84 -8.22
N HIS A 373 15.62 26.87 -7.59
CA HIS A 373 15.34 26.14 -6.35
C HIS A 373 14.33 25.00 -6.56
N LYS A 374 14.44 24.23 -7.64
CA LYS A 374 13.51 23.16 -8.01
C LYS A 374 13.23 22.19 -6.86
N GLY A 375 14.27 21.76 -6.14
CA GLY A 375 14.12 20.84 -5.00
C GLY A 375 13.31 21.46 -3.85
N GLY A 376 13.65 22.70 -3.44
CA GLY A 376 12.93 23.39 -2.36
C GLY A 376 11.48 23.70 -2.70
N VAL A 377 11.20 24.10 -3.94
CA VAL A 377 9.81 24.35 -4.40
C VAL A 377 9.02 23.06 -4.47
N ALA A 378 9.61 21.96 -4.96
CA ALA A 378 8.96 20.65 -4.99
C ALA A 378 8.67 20.13 -3.57
N SER A 379 9.62 20.28 -2.63
CA SER A 379 9.43 19.91 -1.23
C SER A 379 8.34 20.73 -0.55
N ALA A 380 8.31 22.05 -0.78
CA ALA A 380 7.27 22.92 -0.25
C ALA A 380 5.88 22.59 -0.81
N ALA A 381 5.79 22.28 -2.11
CA ALA A 381 4.54 21.83 -2.75
C ALA A 381 4.09 20.46 -2.21
N ALA A 382 5.01 19.49 -2.06
CA ALA A 382 4.73 18.19 -1.48
C ALA A 382 4.28 18.31 -0.01
N PHE A 383 4.95 19.17 0.77
CA PHE A 383 4.54 19.45 2.16
C PHE A 383 3.14 20.07 2.24
N LEU A 384 2.85 21.06 1.38
CA LEU A 384 1.51 21.66 1.33
C LEU A 384 0.44 20.65 0.95
N LEU A 385 0.71 19.77 -0.04
CA LEU A 385 -0.20 18.69 -0.42
C LEU A 385 -0.40 17.70 0.73
N ALA A 386 0.66 17.35 1.46
CA ALA A 386 0.57 16.49 2.63
C ALA A 386 -0.28 17.11 3.75
N VAL A 387 -0.10 18.42 4.00
CA VAL A 387 -0.91 19.17 4.98
C VAL A 387 -2.38 19.24 4.55
N LEU A 388 -2.65 19.49 3.27
CA LEU A 388 -4.03 19.51 2.76
C LEU A 388 -4.67 18.12 2.80
N ALA A 389 -3.91 17.07 2.48
CA ALA A 389 -4.37 15.69 2.60
C ALA A 389 -4.63 15.30 4.08
N ALA A 390 -3.73 15.69 4.98
CA ALA A 390 -3.93 15.48 6.42
C ALA A 390 -5.15 16.25 6.96
N LEU A 391 -5.34 17.50 6.53
CA LEU A 391 -6.52 18.28 6.88
C LEU A 391 -7.80 17.66 6.33
N GLY A 392 -7.79 17.22 5.06
CA GLY A 392 -8.91 16.49 4.45
C GLY A 392 -9.25 15.21 5.20
N MET A 393 -8.22 14.43 5.57
CA MET A 393 -8.37 13.22 6.37
C MET A 393 -8.94 13.53 7.76
N ALA A 394 -8.42 14.57 8.43
CA ALA A 394 -8.90 15.00 9.75
C ALA A 394 -10.36 15.47 9.71
N LEU A 395 -10.74 16.23 8.69
CA LEU A 395 -12.13 16.65 8.49
C LEU A 395 -13.06 15.47 8.19
N TRP A 396 -12.59 14.53 7.38
CA TRP A 396 -13.33 13.29 7.08
C TRP A 396 -13.50 12.43 8.34
N GLN A 397 -12.42 12.22 9.12
CA GLN A 397 -12.50 11.52 10.40
C GLN A 397 -13.40 12.24 11.40
N ALA A 398 -13.31 13.58 11.49
CA ALA A 398 -14.18 14.37 12.35
C ALA A 398 -15.66 14.26 11.96
N ARG A 399 -15.94 14.15 10.66
CA ARG A 399 -17.32 13.92 10.19
C ARG A 399 -17.80 12.53 10.58
N ILE A 400 -17.00 11.47 10.33
CA ILE A 400 -17.33 10.10 10.75
C ILE A 400 -17.51 10.02 12.27
N ALA A 401 -16.58 10.64 13.03
CA ALA A 401 -16.68 10.66 14.49
C ALA A 401 -17.96 11.35 14.98
N ARG A 402 -18.40 12.44 14.34
CA ARG A 402 -19.67 13.11 14.67
C ARG A 402 -20.88 12.25 14.34
N GLU A 403 -20.87 11.58 13.18
CA GLU A 403 -21.94 10.65 12.81
C GLU A 403 -21.99 9.46 13.78
N GLN A 404 -20.82 8.88 14.14
CA GLN A 404 -20.73 7.82 15.14
C GLN A 404 -21.13 8.29 16.54
N ALA A 405 -20.71 9.49 16.95
CA ALA A 405 -21.12 10.07 18.23
C ALA A 405 -22.64 10.29 18.29
N GLY A 406 -23.25 10.78 17.22
CA GLY A 406 -24.70 10.93 17.15
C GLY A 406 -25.46 9.60 17.19
N LEU A 407 -24.89 8.55 16.55
CA LEU A 407 -25.44 7.20 16.64
C LEU A 407 -25.26 6.62 18.05
N ALA A 408 -24.07 6.81 18.66
CA ALA A 408 -23.77 6.37 20.01
C ALA A 408 -24.64 7.08 21.06
N GLU A 409 -24.86 8.39 20.91
CA GLU A 409 -25.72 9.18 21.78
C GLU A 409 -27.17 8.69 21.71
N ARG A 410 -27.69 8.43 20.50
CA ARG A 410 -29.02 7.83 20.33
C ARG A 410 -29.09 6.42 20.91
N ALA A 411 -28.04 5.60 20.73
CA ALA A 411 -27.95 4.28 21.33
C ALA A 411 -27.88 4.36 22.85
N THR A 412 -27.16 5.32 23.41
CA THR A 412 -27.05 5.56 24.85
C THR A 412 -28.39 6.03 25.46
N VAL A 413 -29.07 6.96 24.78
CA VAL A 413 -30.42 7.40 25.22
C VAL A 413 -31.37 6.22 25.19
N ARG A 414 -31.36 5.39 24.14
CA ARG A 414 -32.20 4.19 24.05
C ARG A 414 -31.85 3.17 25.15
N ALA A 415 -30.55 2.93 25.37
CA ALA A 415 -30.09 2.01 26.41
C ALA A 415 -30.50 2.51 27.81
N ASN A 416 -30.37 3.82 28.09
CA ASN A 416 -30.79 4.41 29.36
C ASN A 416 -32.30 4.32 29.53
N THR A 417 -33.10 4.61 28.52
CA THR A 417 -34.56 4.44 28.56
C THR A 417 -34.97 3.01 28.87
N THR A 418 -34.22 2.04 28.26
CA THR A 418 -34.46 0.61 28.52
C THR A 418 -34.02 0.21 29.93
N LEU A 419 -32.88 0.77 30.42
CA LEU A 419 -32.41 0.54 31.80
C LEU A 419 -33.34 1.15 32.81
N ASP A 420 -33.80 2.40 32.59
CA ASP A 420 -34.73 3.09 33.48
C ASP A 420 -36.04 2.28 33.58
N PHE A 421 -36.51 1.78 32.45
CA PHE A 421 -37.67 0.91 32.39
C PHE A 421 -37.46 -0.41 33.19
N ILE A 422 -36.29 -1.03 33.09
CA ILE A 422 -35.94 -2.24 33.85
C ILE A 422 -35.80 -1.95 35.32
N VAL A 423 -35.21 -0.80 35.67
CA VAL A 423 -35.06 -0.36 37.07
C VAL A 423 -36.42 -0.09 37.72
N ASP A 424 -37.35 0.57 37.02
CA ASP A 424 -38.71 0.76 37.45
C ASP A 424 -39.47 -0.57 37.62
N LEU A 425 -39.23 -1.52 36.72
CA LEU A 425 -39.76 -2.86 36.81
C LEU A 425 -39.24 -3.59 38.06
N LEU A 426 -37.93 -3.53 38.30
CA LEU A 426 -37.30 -4.11 39.49
C LEU A 426 -37.71 -3.40 40.80
N ALA A 427 -37.91 -2.07 40.73
CA ALA A 427 -38.44 -1.30 41.87
C ALA A 427 -39.87 -1.71 42.20
N THR A 428 -40.70 -2.06 41.22
CA THR A 428 -42.06 -2.59 41.44
C THR A 428 -42.02 -4.01 42.03
N ALA A 429 -40.93 -4.74 41.78
CA ALA A 429 -40.67 -6.06 42.38
C ALA A 429 -40.07 -5.99 43.80
N SER A 430 -40.08 -4.81 44.44
CA SER A 430 -39.27 -4.45 45.58
C SER A 430 -39.31 -5.43 46.78
N ALA A 431 -38.18 -5.46 47.47
CA ALA A 431 -37.90 -6.33 48.58
C ALA A 431 -38.79 -6.09 49.83
N ASP A 432 -39.59 -5.02 49.79
CA ASP A 432 -40.44 -4.59 50.93
C ASP A 432 -41.77 -5.37 51.03
N LEU A 433 -42.11 -6.16 49.99
CA LEU A 433 -43.29 -7.01 50.02
C LEU A 433 -42.99 -8.36 50.72
N PRO A 434 -43.93 -8.86 51.56
CA PRO A 434 -43.85 -10.20 52.08
C PRO A 434 -43.63 -11.23 50.95
N LYS A 435 -42.85 -12.28 51.21
CA LYS A 435 -42.46 -13.28 50.23
C LYS A 435 -43.66 -13.90 49.45
N ALA A 436 -44.83 -13.98 50.11
CA ALA A 436 -46.06 -14.49 49.50
C ALA A 436 -46.78 -13.48 48.58
N GLU A 437 -46.45 -12.18 48.66
CA GLU A 437 -47.05 -11.09 47.86
C GLU A 437 -46.16 -10.59 46.74
N ARG A 438 -44.95 -11.13 46.65
CA ARG A 438 -44.02 -10.75 45.56
C ARG A 438 -44.57 -11.29 44.24
N PRO A 439 -44.61 -10.41 43.21
CA PRO A 439 -45.04 -10.85 41.89
C PRO A 439 -44.10 -11.91 41.33
N THR A 440 -44.63 -12.90 40.65
CA THR A 440 -43.82 -13.91 39.97
C THR A 440 -43.09 -13.26 38.77
N PRO A 441 -41.97 -13.83 38.30
CA PRO A 441 -41.26 -13.32 37.12
C PRO A 441 -42.21 -13.14 35.91
N GLU A 442 -43.15 -14.03 35.71
CA GLU A 442 -44.16 -13.97 34.65
C GLU A 442 -45.11 -12.77 34.83
N ALA A 443 -45.54 -12.52 36.05
CA ALA A 443 -46.41 -11.38 36.39
C ALA A 443 -45.67 -10.05 36.14
N LEU A 444 -44.36 -9.99 36.46
CA LEU A 444 -43.50 -8.82 36.21
C LEU A 444 -43.34 -8.56 34.73
N VAL A 445 -43.03 -9.57 33.92
CA VAL A 445 -42.94 -9.42 32.45
C VAL A 445 -44.28 -8.97 31.88
N ALA A 446 -45.42 -9.53 32.37
CA ALA A 446 -46.74 -9.13 31.93
C ALA A 446 -47.07 -7.66 32.29
N GLN A 447 -46.67 -7.20 33.48
CA GLN A 447 -46.83 -5.81 33.89
C GLN A 447 -46.00 -4.86 33.07
N ALA A 448 -44.70 -5.20 32.85
CA ALA A 448 -43.81 -4.43 32.03
C ALA A 448 -44.32 -4.29 30.59
N ALA A 449 -44.83 -5.37 30.02
CA ALA A 449 -45.43 -5.35 28.69
C ALA A 449 -46.67 -4.46 28.59
N ARG A 450 -47.51 -4.44 29.64
CA ARG A 450 -48.66 -3.51 29.74
C ARG A 450 -48.19 -2.06 29.78
N ASN A 451 -47.26 -1.74 30.66
CA ASN A 451 -46.70 -0.41 30.80
C ASN A 451 -46.13 0.09 29.47
N ALA A 452 -45.34 -0.74 28.77
CA ALA A 452 -44.77 -0.38 27.47
C ALA A 452 -45.82 -0.20 26.36
N ARG A 453 -47.00 -0.86 26.45
CA ARG A 453 -48.11 -0.67 25.48
C ARG A 453 -48.88 0.63 25.79
N GLU A 454 -49.05 0.99 27.04
CA GLU A 454 -49.82 2.13 27.49
C GLU A 454 -49.08 3.45 27.43
N ASP A 455 -47.75 3.43 27.43
CA ASP A 455 -46.90 4.60 27.30
C ASP A 455 -46.91 5.13 25.86
N SER A 456 -47.70 6.17 25.60
CA SER A 456 -47.83 6.84 24.31
C SER A 456 -46.60 7.63 23.89
N ASP A 457 -45.77 8.04 24.85
CA ASP A 457 -44.57 8.88 24.62
C ASP A 457 -43.36 8.04 24.28
N LEU A 458 -43.43 6.74 24.47
CA LEU A 458 -42.34 5.81 24.15
C LEU A 458 -42.12 5.68 22.65
N ASP A 459 -40.90 5.96 22.19
CA ASP A 459 -40.49 5.79 20.81
C ASP A 459 -40.83 4.36 20.33
N PRO A 460 -41.53 4.19 19.19
CA PRO A 460 -41.93 2.86 18.70
C PRO A 460 -40.78 1.88 18.50
N LEU A 461 -39.56 2.34 18.14
CA LEU A 461 -38.39 1.47 18.01
C LEU A 461 -37.90 1.00 19.38
N VAL A 462 -37.93 1.89 20.41
CA VAL A 462 -37.59 1.53 21.79
C VAL A 462 -38.62 0.55 22.34
N ARG A 463 -39.92 0.74 22.03
CA ARG A 463 -40.97 -0.19 22.42
C ARG A 463 -40.77 -1.57 21.80
N ALA A 464 -40.42 -1.67 20.51
CA ALA A 464 -40.12 -2.94 19.85
C ALA A 464 -38.89 -3.62 20.50
N GLN A 465 -37.87 -2.85 20.84
CA GLN A 465 -36.69 -3.37 21.53
C GLN A 465 -37.03 -3.87 22.94
N LEU A 466 -37.87 -3.16 23.71
CA LEU A 466 -38.38 -3.61 24.99
C LEU A 466 -39.16 -4.90 24.90
N PHE A 467 -40.06 -5.01 23.92
CA PHE A 467 -40.80 -6.26 23.69
C PHE A 467 -39.87 -7.42 23.36
N THR A 468 -38.83 -7.18 22.52
CA THR A 468 -37.82 -8.20 22.22
C THR A 468 -37.07 -8.64 23.46
N THR A 469 -36.68 -7.68 24.35
CA THR A 469 -35.97 -7.99 25.59
C THR A 469 -36.87 -8.73 26.59
N LEU A 470 -38.13 -8.25 26.77
CA LEU A 470 -39.10 -8.91 27.63
C LEU A 470 -39.43 -10.33 27.14
N ALA A 471 -39.47 -10.54 25.85
CA ALA A 471 -39.65 -11.87 25.25
C ALA A 471 -38.48 -12.82 25.60
N GLU A 472 -37.25 -12.32 25.55
CA GLU A 472 -36.07 -13.12 25.98
C GLU A 472 -36.15 -13.48 27.47
N VAL A 473 -36.63 -12.57 28.32
CA VAL A 473 -36.88 -12.85 29.75
C VAL A 473 -37.98 -13.86 29.93
N ALA A 474 -39.12 -13.75 29.22
CA ALA A 474 -40.21 -14.68 29.28
C ALA A 474 -39.76 -16.10 28.81
N ARG A 475 -39.00 -16.16 27.71
CA ARG A 475 -38.44 -17.42 27.17
C ARG A 475 -37.49 -18.07 28.17
N SER A 476 -36.62 -17.28 28.83
CA SER A 476 -35.70 -17.83 29.85
C SER A 476 -36.41 -18.34 31.09
N ASN A 477 -37.58 -17.80 31.41
CA ASN A 477 -38.45 -18.28 32.51
C ASN A 477 -39.34 -19.44 32.08
N GLY A 478 -39.32 -19.84 30.81
CA GLY A 478 -40.11 -20.95 30.30
C GLY A 478 -41.52 -20.56 29.83
N ASP A 479 -41.90 -19.28 29.90
CA ASP A 479 -43.21 -18.82 29.38
C ASP A 479 -43.10 -18.52 27.88
N ASN A 480 -43.02 -19.60 27.10
CA ASN A 480 -42.90 -19.58 25.64
C ASN A 480 -44.08 -18.89 24.96
N ARG A 481 -45.29 -18.94 25.60
CA ARG A 481 -46.50 -18.31 25.02
C ARG A 481 -46.36 -16.78 25.08
N GLN A 482 -46.00 -16.27 26.23
CA GLN A 482 -45.78 -14.83 26.41
C GLN A 482 -44.62 -14.31 25.56
N ALA A 483 -43.53 -15.07 25.48
CA ALA A 483 -42.41 -14.79 24.65
C ALA A 483 -42.80 -14.66 23.16
N GLU A 484 -43.58 -15.63 22.64
CA GLU A 484 -44.04 -15.61 21.24
C GLU A 484 -44.93 -14.40 20.96
N GLN A 485 -45.81 -14.05 21.89
CA GLN A 485 -46.69 -12.90 21.76
C GLN A 485 -45.90 -11.57 21.68
N LEU A 486 -44.97 -11.39 22.60
CA LEU A 486 -44.14 -10.18 22.65
C LEU A 486 -43.25 -10.03 21.44
N ILE A 487 -42.59 -11.08 20.95
CA ILE A 487 -41.78 -11.07 19.75
C ILE A 487 -42.63 -10.69 18.52
N ASN A 488 -43.84 -11.27 18.40
CA ASN A 488 -44.70 -10.92 17.27
C ASN A 488 -45.16 -9.46 17.33
N GLU A 489 -45.45 -8.89 18.49
CA GLU A 489 -45.73 -7.48 18.68
C GLU A 489 -44.53 -6.61 18.28
N ALA A 490 -43.31 -6.97 18.69
CA ALA A 490 -42.08 -6.28 18.29
C ALA A 490 -41.90 -6.28 16.76
N ILE A 491 -42.09 -7.42 16.10
CA ILE A 491 -41.96 -7.57 14.65
C ILE A 491 -42.99 -6.71 13.92
N VAL A 492 -44.24 -6.69 14.38
CA VAL A 492 -45.30 -5.86 13.78
C VAL A 492 -44.94 -4.39 13.87
N GLN A 493 -44.52 -3.93 15.05
CA GLN A 493 -44.09 -2.54 15.22
C GLN A 493 -42.92 -2.16 14.30
N LEU A 494 -41.87 -3.00 14.24
CA LEU A 494 -40.74 -2.76 13.36
C LEU A 494 -41.13 -2.70 11.89
N HIS A 495 -42.10 -3.50 11.49
CA HIS A 495 -42.66 -3.50 10.12
C HIS A 495 -43.43 -2.20 9.84
N GLU A 496 -44.30 -1.76 10.76
CA GLU A 496 -45.06 -0.51 10.66
C GLU A 496 -44.16 0.73 10.59
N GLN A 497 -43.01 0.69 11.26
CA GLN A 497 -42.00 1.76 11.19
C GLN A 497 -41.13 1.69 9.92
N GLY A 498 -41.38 0.75 9.02
CA GLY A 498 -40.59 0.58 7.79
C GLY A 498 -39.14 0.17 8.03
N SER A 499 -38.88 -0.51 9.15
CA SER A 499 -37.51 -0.97 9.49
C SER A 499 -36.97 -1.89 8.40
N SER A 500 -35.74 -1.62 7.97
CA SER A 500 -35.05 -2.46 7.00
C SER A 500 -34.77 -3.86 7.60
N SER A 501 -34.83 -4.89 6.77
CA SER A 501 -34.39 -6.24 7.17
C SER A 501 -32.91 -6.31 7.62
N ALA A 502 -32.12 -5.29 7.31
CA ALA A 502 -30.74 -5.12 7.74
C ALA A 502 -30.60 -4.28 9.02
N SER A 503 -31.71 -3.76 9.57
CA SER A 503 -31.61 -2.98 10.84
C SER A 503 -31.24 -3.88 12.02
N PRO A 504 -30.45 -3.38 12.98
CA PRO A 504 -30.09 -4.15 14.17
C PRO A 504 -31.29 -4.66 14.95
N GLU A 505 -32.33 -3.84 15.10
CA GLU A 505 -33.54 -4.13 15.83
C GLU A 505 -34.37 -5.24 15.18
N TRP A 506 -34.48 -5.21 13.85
CA TRP A 506 -35.12 -6.27 13.08
C TRP A 506 -34.40 -7.61 13.25
N ILE A 507 -33.07 -7.60 13.08
CA ILE A 507 -32.26 -8.81 13.22
C ILE A 507 -32.37 -9.36 14.64
N ALA A 508 -32.34 -8.51 15.66
CA ALA A 508 -32.48 -8.92 17.07
C ALA A 508 -33.84 -9.60 17.33
N ALA A 509 -34.95 -9.01 16.85
CA ALA A 509 -36.28 -9.59 16.97
C ALA A 509 -36.40 -10.94 16.24
N MET A 510 -35.80 -11.05 15.03
CA MET A 510 -35.78 -12.29 14.27
C MET A 510 -34.94 -13.40 14.93
N VAL A 511 -33.80 -13.01 15.56
CA VAL A 511 -32.95 -13.93 16.35
C VAL A 511 -33.73 -14.42 17.57
N SER A 512 -34.39 -13.52 18.29
CA SER A 512 -35.24 -13.90 19.45
C SER A 512 -36.35 -14.86 19.06
N LYS A 513 -37.03 -14.60 17.92
CA LYS A 513 -38.02 -15.53 17.37
C LYS A 513 -37.40 -16.87 16.99
N GLY A 514 -36.24 -16.86 16.38
CA GLY A 514 -35.51 -18.08 16.00
C GLY A 514 -35.08 -18.90 17.21
N ASN A 515 -34.62 -18.29 18.29
CA ASN A 515 -34.28 -18.91 19.56
C ASN A 515 -35.50 -19.58 20.18
N LEU A 516 -36.63 -18.86 20.23
CA LEU A 516 -37.89 -19.42 20.73
C LEU A 516 -38.33 -20.63 19.92
N LEU A 517 -38.31 -20.55 18.58
CA LEU A 517 -38.65 -21.67 17.71
C LEU A 517 -37.72 -22.87 17.94
N HIS A 518 -36.43 -22.62 18.13
CA HIS A 518 -35.44 -23.66 18.45
C HIS A 518 -35.72 -24.34 19.80
N ASP A 519 -35.99 -23.54 20.84
CA ASP A 519 -36.26 -24.03 22.19
C ASP A 519 -37.61 -24.78 22.28
N THR A 520 -38.55 -24.51 21.37
CA THR A 520 -39.86 -25.17 21.29
C THR A 520 -39.91 -26.31 20.24
N ASP A 521 -38.74 -26.85 19.87
CA ASP A 521 -38.56 -27.93 18.89
C ASP A 521 -39.08 -27.63 17.48
N ARG A 522 -39.41 -26.37 17.17
CA ARG A 522 -39.80 -25.91 15.84
C ARG A 522 -38.56 -25.56 15.00
N THR A 523 -37.52 -26.40 15.06
CA THR A 523 -36.20 -26.16 14.49
C THR A 523 -36.24 -25.92 12.98
N ALA A 524 -37.13 -26.62 12.25
CA ALA A 524 -37.30 -26.39 10.80
C ALA A 524 -37.83 -24.97 10.46
N GLU A 525 -38.62 -24.37 11.34
CA GLU A 525 -39.10 -23.01 11.16
C GLU A 525 -37.99 -22.01 11.52
N ALA A 526 -37.24 -22.28 12.59
CA ALA A 526 -36.08 -21.48 12.96
C ALA A 526 -35.05 -21.46 11.83
N ASP A 527 -34.79 -22.61 11.22
CA ASP A 527 -33.88 -22.75 10.07
C ASP A 527 -34.33 -21.93 8.87
N ARG A 528 -35.61 -22.00 8.48
CA ARG A 528 -36.15 -21.17 7.39
C ARG A 528 -36.02 -19.69 7.67
N LEU A 529 -36.30 -19.29 8.92
CA LEU A 529 -36.21 -17.89 9.36
C LEU A 529 -34.77 -17.39 9.25
N MET A 530 -33.81 -18.11 9.79
CA MET A 530 -32.38 -17.72 9.74
C MET A 530 -31.82 -17.75 8.33
N LYS A 531 -32.22 -18.75 7.52
CA LYS A 531 -31.85 -18.81 6.10
C LYS A 531 -32.31 -17.56 5.33
N GLY A 532 -33.50 -17.03 5.66
CA GLY A 532 -34.04 -15.81 5.06
C GLY A 532 -33.22 -14.56 5.39
N LEU A 533 -32.50 -14.55 6.52
CA LEU A 533 -31.66 -13.43 6.92
C LEU A 533 -30.28 -13.45 6.28
N LEU A 534 -29.77 -14.60 5.82
CA LEU A 534 -28.40 -14.74 5.31
C LEU A 534 -27.97 -13.68 4.28
N PRO A 535 -28.81 -13.26 3.33
CA PRO A 535 -28.42 -12.28 2.31
C PRO A 535 -28.03 -10.90 2.89
N VAL A 536 -28.59 -10.54 4.05
CA VAL A 536 -28.35 -9.22 4.67
C VAL A 536 -27.26 -9.28 5.74
N LEU A 537 -26.99 -10.46 6.32
CA LEU A 537 -26.04 -10.60 7.44
C LEU A 537 -24.60 -10.25 7.09
N ASP A 538 -24.18 -10.35 5.81
CA ASP A 538 -22.81 -10.03 5.41
C ASP A 538 -22.54 -8.52 5.47
N GLY A 539 -23.53 -7.71 5.16
CA GLY A 539 -23.45 -6.25 5.15
C GLY A 539 -23.65 -5.60 6.53
N VAL A 540 -24.04 -6.36 7.55
CA VAL A 540 -24.39 -5.85 8.88
C VAL A 540 -23.37 -6.33 9.91
N ASP A 541 -22.64 -5.41 10.50
CA ASP A 541 -21.59 -5.69 11.50
C ASP A 541 -22.11 -5.41 12.93
N THR A 542 -23.03 -6.25 13.39
CA THR A 542 -23.62 -6.17 14.74
C THR A 542 -23.57 -7.53 15.45
N GLU A 543 -23.73 -7.51 16.77
CA GLU A 543 -23.87 -8.71 17.61
C GLU A 543 -25.05 -9.58 17.16
N GLY A 544 -26.18 -8.96 16.84
CA GLY A 544 -27.36 -9.67 16.32
C GLY A 544 -27.08 -10.45 15.04
N ALA A 545 -26.25 -9.91 14.13
CA ALA A 545 -25.87 -10.61 12.91
C ALA A 545 -24.99 -11.85 13.19
N VAL A 546 -24.11 -11.76 14.20
CA VAL A 546 -23.31 -12.91 14.67
C VAL A 546 -24.24 -13.96 15.29
N SER A 547 -25.13 -13.53 16.17
CA SER A 547 -26.11 -14.41 16.84
C SER A 547 -27.02 -15.14 15.84
N ALA A 548 -27.44 -14.46 14.76
CA ALA A 548 -28.22 -15.08 13.68
C ALA A 548 -27.42 -16.20 12.97
N LEU A 549 -26.15 -15.95 12.67
CA LEU A 549 -25.27 -16.97 12.07
C LEU A 549 -25.05 -18.15 13.01
N LEU A 550 -24.85 -17.89 14.31
CA LEU A 550 -24.65 -18.94 15.31
C LEU A 550 -25.92 -19.80 15.48
N LEU A 551 -27.08 -19.15 15.54
CA LEU A 551 -28.36 -19.87 15.60
C LEU A 551 -28.57 -20.70 14.33
N TYR A 552 -28.30 -20.18 13.16
CA TYR A 552 -28.39 -20.94 11.92
C TYR A 552 -27.42 -22.11 11.90
N ALA A 553 -26.18 -21.95 12.37
CA ALA A 553 -25.25 -23.06 12.52
C ALA A 553 -25.79 -24.13 13.52
N ALA A 554 -26.44 -23.71 14.63
CA ALA A 554 -27.05 -24.60 15.58
C ALA A 554 -28.21 -25.41 14.96
N THR A 555 -29.11 -24.77 14.19
CA THR A 555 -30.22 -25.45 13.52
C THR A 555 -29.72 -26.49 12.51
N ARG A 556 -28.62 -26.15 11.77
CA ARG A 556 -27.99 -27.07 10.81
C ARG A 556 -27.30 -28.28 11.45
N THR A 557 -26.85 -28.13 12.70
CA THR A 557 -26.24 -29.27 13.46
C THR A 557 -27.18 -30.44 13.65
N TYR A 558 -28.49 -30.18 13.64
CA TYR A 558 -29.55 -31.23 13.79
C TYR A 558 -30.20 -31.60 12.45
N ALA A 559 -29.84 -30.96 11.35
CA ALA A 559 -30.23 -31.30 10.01
C ALA A 559 -29.10 -32.12 9.34
N ASP A 560 -29.42 -32.90 8.29
CA ASP A 560 -28.42 -33.69 7.56
C ASP A 560 -27.41 -32.82 6.74
N ASP A 561 -26.96 -31.70 7.29
CA ASP A 561 -26.08 -30.73 6.62
C ASP A 561 -24.98 -30.21 7.58
N ALA A 562 -24.20 -31.14 8.07
CA ALA A 562 -23.12 -30.88 9.02
C ALA A 562 -22.07 -29.93 8.46
N ASP A 563 -21.74 -30.07 7.17
CA ASP A 563 -20.73 -29.20 6.53
C ASP A 563 -21.20 -27.76 6.47
N ARG A 564 -22.48 -27.53 6.25
CA ARG A 564 -23.08 -26.19 6.25
C ARG A 564 -23.06 -25.56 7.65
N ALA A 565 -23.31 -26.35 8.69
CA ALA A 565 -23.20 -25.88 10.09
C ALA A 565 -21.78 -25.38 10.39
N VAL A 566 -20.78 -26.14 9.94
CA VAL A 566 -19.35 -25.79 10.11
C VAL A 566 -18.99 -24.55 9.32
N GLU A 567 -19.37 -24.45 8.06
CA GLU A 567 -19.14 -23.29 7.19
C GLU A 567 -19.69 -22.00 7.82
N ILE A 568 -20.96 -22.03 8.24
CA ILE A 568 -21.62 -20.88 8.84
C ILE A 568 -20.99 -20.52 10.19
N GLY A 569 -20.60 -21.52 11.00
CA GLY A 569 -19.90 -21.29 12.25
C GLY A 569 -18.54 -20.60 12.06
N HIS A 570 -17.78 -21.02 11.07
CA HIS A 570 -16.53 -20.32 10.69
C HIS A 570 -16.77 -18.90 10.17
N ARG A 571 -17.83 -18.69 9.39
CA ARG A 571 -18.23 -17.35 8.92
C ARG A 571 -18.60 -16.45 10.09
N ALA A 572 -19.35 -16.98 11.07
CA ALA A 572 -19.67 -16.26 12.32
C ALA A 572 -18.39 -15.86 13.06
N LEU A 573 -17.46 -16.80 13.27
CA LEU A 573 -16.21 -16.56 13.97
C LEU A 573 -15.36 -15.48 13.27
N LYS A 574 -15.19 -15.57 11.95
CA LYS A 574 -14.47 -14.57 11.17
C LYS A 574 -15.11 -13.19 11.25
N LYS A 575 -16.45 -13.13 11.22
CA LYS A 575 -17.20 -11.88 11.37
C LYS A 575 -16.99 -11.26 12.74
N THR A 576 -17.11 -12.07 13.80
CA THR A 576 -16.92 -11.62 15.18
C THR A 576 -15.51 -11.07 15.41
N GLN A 577 -14.49 -11.77 14.92
CA GLN A 577 -13.08 -11.31 15.01
C GLN A 577 -12.85 -10.00 14.27
N ARG A 578 -13.51 -9.77 13.13
CA ARG A 578 -13.41 -8.53 12.38
C ARG A 578 -14.08 -7.36 13.10
N VAL A 579 -15.25 -7.60 13.67
CA VAL A 579 -16.10 -6.54 14.26
C VAL A 579 -15.61 -6.16 15.66
N PHE A 580 -15.33 -7.16 16.49
CA PHE A 580 -15.04 -6.97 17.92
C PHE A 580 -13.57 -7.20 18.27
N GLY A 581 -12.76 -7.67 17.32
CA GLY A 581 -11.37 -8.05 17.56
C GLY A 581 -11.21 -9.50 17.99
N ALA A 582 -10.03 -10.07 17.70
CA ALA A 582 -9.77 -11.50 17.94
C ALA A 582 -9.82 -11.87 19.42
N ASP A 583 -9.41 -10.99 20.32
CA ASP A 583 -9.37 -11.21 21.77
C ASP A 583 -10.60 -10.64 22.52
N SER A 584 -11.67 -10.30 21.81
CA SER A 584 -12.93 -9.90 22.44
C SER A 584 -13.64 -11.08 23.11
N ILE A 585 -14.53 -10.76 24.07
CA ILE A 585 -15.41 -11.74 24.71
C ILE A 585 -16.26 -12.47 23.66
N ASP A 586 -16.78 -11.72 22.68
CA ASP A 586 -17.63 -12.25 21.61
C ASP A 586 -16.88 -13.25 20.73
N SER A 587 -15.61 -12.94 20.38
CA SER A 587 -14.79 -13.85 19.59
C SER A 587 -14.43 -15.14 20.32
N VAL A 588 -14.15 -15.04 21.62
CA VAL A 588 -13.88 -16.21 22.45
C VAL A 588 -15.15 -17.06 22.63
N SER A 589 -16.30 -16.42 22.85
CA SER A 589 -17.60 -17.09 22.97
C SER A 589 -18.01 -17.76 21.66
N THR A 590 -17.81 -17.09 20.53
CA THR A 590 -18.11 -17.66 19.20
C THR A 590 -17.23 -18.85 18.87
N ALA A 591 -15.92 -18.75 19.17
CA ALA A 591 -14.98 -19.88 19.00
C ALA A 591 -15.39 -21.07 19.86
N ALA A 592 -15.76 -20.83 21.12
CA ALA A 592 -16.25 -21.85 22.00
C ALA A 592 -17.54 -22.49 21.49
N PHE A 593 -18.49 -21.70 21.00
CA PHE A 593 -19.73 -22.20 20.39
C PHE A 593 -19.42 -23.10 19.17
N LEU A 594 -18.55 -22.70 18.26
CA LEU A 594 -18.15 -23.52 17.14
C LEU A 594 -17.48 -24.82 17.61
N GLY A 595 -16.67 -24.78 18.66
CA GLY A 595 -16.13 -25.98 19.28
C GLY A 595 -17.23 -26.92 19.85
N GLN A 596 -18.32 -26.36 20.41
CA GLN A 596 -19.47 -27.15 20.83
C GLN A 596 -20.22 -27.78 19.65
N VAL A 597 -20.35 -27.04 18.51
CA VAL A 597 -20.93 -27.59 17.27
C VAL A 597 -20.09 -28.78 16.80
N PHE A 598 -18.78 -28.66 16.74
CA PHE A 598 -17.91 -29.79 16.40
C PHE A 598 -18.07 -30.97 17.33
N SER A 599 -18.19 -30.73 18.64
CA SER A 599 -18.43 -31.81 19.61
C SER A 599 -19.76 -32.57 19.35
N LYS A 600 -20.80 -31.83 18.95
CA LYS A 600 -22.12 -32.45 18.59
C LYS A 600 -22.03 -33.22 17.28
N LEU A 601 -21.25 -32.77 16.34
CA LEU A 601 -21.00 -33.42 15.04
C LEU A 601 -19.99 -34.56 15.11
N ASN A 602 -19.58 -34.97 16.30
CA ASN A 602 -18.54 -35.97 16.57
C ASN A 602 -17.16 -35.65 15.99
N ARG A 603 -16.91 -34.39 15.57
CA ARG A 603 -15.61 -33.90 15.12
C ARG A 603 -14.77 -33.50 16.33
N TYR A 604 -14.40 -34.48 17.15
CA TYR A 604 -13.81 -34.29 18.48
C TYR A 604 -12.43 -33.63 18.43
N ALA A 605 -11.62 -33.90 17.41
CA ALA A 605 -10.30 -33.27 17.25
C ALA A 605 -10.40 -31.76 17.03
N ASP A 606 -11.31 -31.35 16.14
CA ASP A 606 -11.55 -29.92 15.88
C ASP A 606 -12.16 -29.23 17.10
N SER A 607 -13.08 -29.92 17.77
CA SER A 607 -13.68 -29.43 19.03
C SER A 607 -12.64 -29.22 20.11
N GLU A 608 -11.70 -30.16 20.32
CA GLU A 608 -10.63 -30.04 21.29
C GLU A 608 -9.76 -28.81 21.02
N ILE A 609 -9.33 -28.59 19.77
CA ILE A 609 -8.50 -27.46 19.36
C ILE A 609 -9.19 -26.13 19.71
N LEU A 610 -10.42 -25.95 19.24
CA LEU A 610 -11.14 -24.69 19.43
C LEU A 610 -11.51 -24.43 20.88
N LEU A 611 -12.00 -25.45 21.62
CA LEU A 611 -12.38 -25.30 23.01
C LEU A 611 -11.17 -25.08 23.91
N THR A 612 -10.02 -25.72 23.63
CA THR A 612 -8.80 -25.50 24.39
C THR A 612 -8.31 -24.05 24.20
N ASP A 613 -8.28 -23.53 22.97
CA ASP A 613 -7.96 -22.14 22.70
C ASP A 613 -8.94 -21.19 23.39
N ALA A 614 -10.23 -21.40 23.19
CA ALA A 614 -11.27 -20.55 23.74
C ALA A 614 -11.22 -20.50 25.28
N ILE A 615 -11.08 -21.65 25.97
CA ILE A 615 -11.00 -21.70 27.43
C ILE A 615 -9.69 -21.04 27.93
N THR A 616 -8.58 -21.24 27.21
CA THR A 616 -7.29 -20.63 27.57
C THR A 616 -7.39 -19.11 27.50
N ARG A 617 -7.97 -18.60 26.41
CA ARG A 617 -8.21 -17.17 26.22
C ARG A 617 -9.22 -16.62 27.22
N TRP A 618 -10.29 -17.37 27.51
CA TRP A 618 -11.28 -17.03 28.53
C TRP A 618 -10.62 -16.76 29.87
N ARG A 619 -9.72 -17.68 30.31
CA ARG A 619 -8.97 -17.55 31.56
C ARG A 619 -7.96 -16.38 31.53
N ARG A 620 -7.23 -16.22 30.43
CA ARG A 620 -6.25 -15.12 30.24
C ARG A 620 -6.90 -13.75 30.31
N LEU A 621 -8.08 -13.59 29.75
CA LEU A 621 -8.85 -12.34 29.76
C LEU A 621 -9.58 -12.06 31.07
N GLY A 622 -9.51 -12.97 32.06
CA GLY A 622 -10.20 -12.82 33.32
C GLY A 622 -11.74 -12.81 33.20
N LEU A 623 -12.29 -13.47 32.17
CA LEU A 623 -13.72 -13.48 31.93
C LEU A 623 -14.49 -14.22 33.03
N PRO A 624 -15.79 -13.90 33.24
CA PRO A 624 -16.56 -14.46 34.35
C PRO A 624 -16.56 -15.98 34.38
N ARG A 625 -16.41 -16.53 35.58
CA ARG A 625 -16.55 -17.96 35.86
C ARG A 625 -18.04 -18.30 35.97
N ASN A 626 -18.68 -18.51 34.86
CA ASN A 626 -20.12 -18.64 34.68
C ASN A 626 -20.52 -19.96 34.02
N GLU A 627 -21.82 -20.12 33.77
CA GLU A 627 -22.39 -21.25 33.06
C GLU A 627 -21.77 -21.52 31.70
N THR A 628 -21.44 -20.46 30.93
CA THR A 628 -20.85 -20.60 29.61
C THR A 628 -19.49 -21.29 29.66
N LEU A 629 -18.65 -20.91 30.64
CA LEU A 629 -17.38 -21.58 30.86
C LEU A 629 -17.58 -23.06 31.25
N ALA A 630 -18.54 -23.34 32.12
CA ALA A 630 -18.83 -24.71 32.54
C ALA A 630 -19.27 -25.60 31.36
N ARG A 631 -20.13 -25.10 30.49
CA ARG A 631 -20.53 -25.79 29.25
C ARG A 631 -19.33 -26.07 28.33
N ASN A 632 -18.46 -25.12 28.17
CA ASN A 632 -17.25 -25.28 27.35
C ASN A 632 -16.34 -26.37 27.94
N LEU A 633 -16.19 -26.41 29.25
CA LEU A 633 -15.47 -27.47 29.97
C LEU A 633 -16.09 -28.84 29.72
N TYR A 634 -17.42 -28.97 29.76
CA TYR A 634 -18.12 -30.24 29.49
C TYR A 634 -17.90 -30.72 28.05
N HIS A 635 -17.99 -29.86 27.06
CA HIS A 635 -17.75 -30.21 25.68
C HIS A 635 -16.28 -30.57 25.42
N LEU A 636 -15.32 -29.86 26.05
CA LEU A 636 -13.91 -30.19 25.98
C LEU A 636 -13.63 -31.54 26.64
N ALA A 637 -14.23 -31.79 27.81
CA ALA A 637 -14.13 -33.08 28.51
C ALA A 637 -14.65 -34.23 27.63
N ARG A 638 -15.83 -34.04 27.03
CA ARG A 638 -16.40 -35.00 26.07
C ARG A 638 -15.48 -35.26 24.88
N ALA A 639 -14.96 -34.20 24.27
CA ALA A 639 -14.06 -34.33 23.10
C ALA A 639 -12.78 -35.09 23.48
N LYS A 640 -12.14 -34.77 24.59
CA LYS A 640 -10.94 -35.46 25.09
C LYS A 640 -11.25 -36.91 25.45
N TYR A 641 -12.39 -37.17 26.09
CA TYR A 641 -12.84 -38.53 26.42
C TYR A 641 -13.00 -39.38 25.16
N ARG A 642 -13.68 -38.86 24.14
CA ARG A 642 -13.88 -39.57 22.85
C ARG A 642 -12.58 -39.77 22.08
N LEU A 643 -11.59 -38.91 22.27
CA LEU A 643 -10.23 -39.05 21.70
C LEU A 643 -9.32 -39.97 22.51
N GLY A 644 -9.79 -40.51 23.66
CA GLY A 644 -9.01 -41.38 24.55
C GLY A 644 -7.96 -40.65 25.39
N LYS A 645 -8.07 -39.33 25.57
CA LYS A 645 -7.18 -38.49 26.37
C LYS A 645 -7.67 -38.36 27.81
N PHE A 646 -7.74 -39.44 28.54
CA PHE A 646 -8.45 -39.57 29.84
C PHE A 646 -7.87 -38.74 30.98
N ASN A 647 -6.57 -38.42 30.94
CA ASN A 647 -5.86 -37.80 32.07
C ASN A 647 -6.43 -36.42 32.47
N GLU A 648 -7.06 -35.72 31.53
CA GLU A 648 -7.57 -34.36 31.78
C GLU A 648 -9.10 -34.34 31.96
N VAL A 649 -9.80 -35.40 31.59
CA VAL A 649 -11.27 -35.49 31.51
C VAL A 649 -11.91 -35.23 32.87
N GLU A 650 -11.41 -35.90 33.89
CA GLU A 650 -11.94 -35.81 35.26
C GLU A 650 -11.84 -34.38 35.80
N ALA A 651 -10.66 -33.73 35.61
CA ALA A 651 -10.45 -32.35 36.07
C ALA A 651 -11.43 -31.38 35.43
N LEU A 652 -11.68 -31.55 34.12
CA LEU A 652 -12.60 -30.70 33.35
C LEU A 652 -14.05 -30.85 33.81
N TYR A 653 -14.53 -32.09 34.01
CA TYR A 653 -15.88 -32.31 34.55
C TYR A 653 -16.01 -31.83 35.98
N THR A 654 -15.01 -32.07 36.83
CA THR A 654 -15.02 -31.64 38.22
C THR A 654 -15.06 -30.09 38.31
N GLU A 655 -14.22 -29.38 37.55
CA GLU A 655 -14.22 -27.92 37.48
C GLU A 655 -15.57 -27.42 36.95
N GLY A 656 -16.09 -28.00 35.85
CA GLY A 656 -17.35 -27.61 35.27
C GLY A 656 -18.54 -27.80 36.24
N ASN A 657 -18.60 -28.97 36.94
CA ASN A 657 -19.64 -29.28 37.91
C ASN A 657 -19.55 -28.33 39.11
N ALA A 658 -18.34 -28.07 39.65
CA ALA A 658 -18.16 -27.14 40.74
C ALA A 658 -18.62 -25.70 40.37
N LEU A 659 -18.24 -25.27 39.15
CA LEU A 659 -18.65 -23.97 38.63
C LEU A 659 -20.16 -23.88 38.46
N MET A 660 -20.79 -24.90 37.89
CA MET A 660 -22.24 -24.95 37.70
C MET A 660 -23.01 -24.89 39.04
N ARG A 661 -22.50 -25.56 40.10
CA ARG A 661 -23.07 -25.44 41.47
C ARG A 661 -22.93 -24.04 42.08
N SER A 662 -21.86 -23.29 41.68
CA SER A 662 -21.63 -21.95 42.24
C SER A 662 -22.49 -20.87 41.59
N VAL A 663 -23.05 -21.10 40.41
CA VAL A 663 -23.81 -20.10 39.65
C VAL A 663 -25.29 -20.07 40.00
N GLY A 664 -25.86 -21.15 40.56
CA GLY A 664 -27.30 -21.23 40.83
C GLY A 664 -27.66 -21.54 42.27
N ALA A 665 -28.79 -20.96 42.76
CA ALA A 665 -29.36 -21.19 44.09
C ALA A 665 -30.34 -22.37 44.12
N ALA A 666 -30.62 -23.03 43.01
CA ALA A 666 -31.61 -24.13 42.88
C ALA A 666 -31.06 -25.25 41.99
N PRO A 667 -31.60 -26.43 42.02
CA PRO A 667 -31.19 -27.54 41.13
C PRO A 667 -31.29 -27.12 39.66
N TYR A 668 -30.12 -27.07 39.01
CA TYR A 668 -29.98 -26.52 37.68
C TYR A 668 -29.80 -27.64 36.64
N PHE A 669 -30.73 -27.75 35.70
CA PHE A 669 -30.76 -28.86 34.78
C PHE A 669 -29.46 -29.07 33.97
N ARG A 670 -28.70 -28.00 33.74
CA ARG A 670 -27.39 -28.09 33.03
C ARG A 670 -26.33 -28.77 33.88
N LEU A 671 -26.42 -28.74 35.20
CA LEU A 671 -25.56 -29.53 36.08
C LEU A 671 -25.79 -31.03 35.85
N SER A 672 -27.08 -31.44 35.68
CA SER A 672 -27.41 -32.82 35.33
C SER A 672 -26.69 -33.28 34.06
N GLN A 673 -26.62 -32.45 33.01
CA GLN A 673 -25.88 -32.78 31.78
C GLN A 673 -24.38 -33.03 32.05
N GLY A 674 -23.75 -32.20 32.85
CA GLY A 674 -22.34 -32.35 33.25
C GLY A 674 -22.11 -33.62 34.07
N LEU A 675 -23.02 -33.90 35.03
CA LEU A 675 -22.99 -35.11 35.84
C LEU A 675 -23.19 -36.39 35.03
N ARG A 676 -24.10 -36.39 34.02
CA ARG A 676 -24.27 -37.52 33.10
C ARG A 676 -22.98 -37.79 32.31
N GLY A 677 -22.38 -36.75 31.73
CA GLY A 677 -21.13 -36.91 30.99
C GLY A 677 -19.99 -37.43 31.86
N TYR A 678 -19.89 -36.90 33.11
CA TYR A 678 -18.91 -37.37 34.07
C TYR A 678 -19.17 -38.82 34.50
N ALA A 679 -20.44 -39.21 34.74
CA ALA A 679 -20.82 -40.58 35.09
C ALA A 679 -20.51 -41.55 33.96
N GLU A 680 -20.76 -41.19 32.68
CA GLU A 680 -20.39 -42.00 31.53
C GLU A 680 -18.89 -42.30 31.52
N PHE A 681 -18.06 -41.24 31.72
CA PHE A 681 -16.61 -41.41 31.84
C PHE A 681 -16.22 -42.31 33.01
N LEU A 682 -16.83 -42.12 34.21
CA LEU A 682 -16.56 -42.93 35.38
C LEU A 682 -16.94 -44.40 35.22
N ILE A 683 -18.03 -44.70 34.50
CA ILE A 683 -18.45 -46.06 34.17
C ILE A 683 -17.34 -46.73 33.33
N ASP A 684 -16.82 -46.05 32.33
CA ASP A 684 -15.75 -46.58 31.46
C ASP A 684 -14.39 -46.70 32.16
N MET A 685 -14.18 -45.92 33.22
CA MET A 685 -13.04 -46.04 34.12
C MET A 685 -13.26 -47.06 35.25
N GLU A 686 -14.39 -47.79 35.24
CA GLU A 686 -14.78 -48.80 36.22
C GLU A 686 -14.92 -48.26 37.66
N ARG A 687 -15.11 -46.92 37.79
CA ARG A 687 -15.31 -46.25 39.08
C ARG A 687 -16.80 -46.18 39.41
N PHE A 688 -17.42 -47.36 39.56
CA PHE A 688 -18.88 -47.56 39.66
C PHE A 688 -19.55 -46.83 40.82
N ASP A 689 -18.91 -46.74 42.00
CA ASP A 689 -19.50 -46.07 43.18
C ASP A 689 -19.60 -44.56 42.93
N GLN A 690 -18.56 -43.94 42.34
CA GLN A 690 -18.57 -42.54 42.02
C GLN A 690 -19.55 -42.21 40.90
N ALA A 691 -19.61 -43.07 39.87
CA ALA A 691 -20.60 -42.95 38.81
C ALA A 691 -22.02 -42.96 39.36
N LYS A 692 -22.31 -43.86 40.33
CA LYS A 692 -23.64 -43.95 40.95
C LYS A 692 -24.02 -42.66 41.67
N VAL A 693 -23.11 -42.07 42.44
CA VAL A 693 -23.34 -40.76 43.09
C VAL A 693 -23.71 -39.69 42.08
N ALA A 694 -22.94 -39.57 41.00
CA ALA A 694 -23.20 -38.58 39.96
C ALA A 694 -24.54 -38.81 39.23
N LEU A 695 -24.91 -40.09 38.98
CA LEU A 695 -26.19 -40.46 38.35
C LEU A 695 -27.39 -40.22 39.26
N ASP A 696 -27.26 -40.46 40.56
CA ASP A 696 -28.34 -40.23 41.52
C ASP A 696 -28.62 -38.71 41.68
N GLU A 697 -27.55 -37.90 41.78
CA GLU A 697 -27.66 -36.43 41.79
C GLU A 697 -28.28 -35.94 40.49
N SER A 698 -27.78 -36.39 39.31
CA SER A 698 -28.36 -36.07 38.02
C SER A 698 -29.84 -36.36 37.94
N ARG A 699 -30.24 -37.59 38.33
CA ARG A 699 -31.63 -38.01 38.34
C ARG A 699 -32.52 -37.14 39.22
N GLN A 700 -32.04 -36.79 40.41
CA GLN A 700 -32.76 -35.92 41.33
C GLN A 700 -33.03 -34.55 40.70
N ILE A 701 -31.99 -33.94 40.09
CA ILE A 701 -32.09 -32.68 39.37
C ILE A 701 -33.08 -32.75 38.22
N ASP A 702 -32.99 -33.80 37.36
CA ASP A 702 -33.90 -34.00 36.24
C ASP A 702 -35.37 -34.10 36.68
N ILE A 703 -35.65 -34.84 37.79
CA ILE A 703 -37.01 -34.99 38.32
C ILE A 703 -37.53 -33.63 38.85
N GLU A 704 -36.73 -32.92 39.60
CA GLU A 704 -37.13 -31.64 40.20
C GLU A 704 -37.32 -30.54 39.19
N THR A 705 -36.50 -30.50 38.11
CA THR A 705 -36.49 -29.39 37.14
C THR A 705 -37.35 -29.63 35.92
N ARG A 706 -37.42 -30.89 35.44
CA ARG A 706 -38.06 -31.28 34.20
C ARG A 706 -39.17 -32.33 34.35
N GLY A 707 -39.24 -33.01 35.49
CA GLY A 707 -40.15 -34.08 35.73
C GLY A 707 -39.61 -35.49 35.40
N ALA A 708 -40.12 -36.48 36.06
CA ALA A 708 -39.65 -37.87 35.98
C ALA A 708 -39.82 -38.53 34.59
N GLN A 709 -40.71 -37.97 33.76
CA GLN A 709 -40.98 -38.45 32.39
C GLN A 709 -40.33 -37.57 31.33
N SER A 710 -39.42 -36.66 31.69
CA SER A 710 -38.71 -35.85 30.72
C SER A 710 -37.64 -36.62 29.95
N ALA A 711 -37.29 -36.15 28.78
CA ALA A 711 -36.20 -36.70 27.98
C ALA A 711 -34.85 -36.70 28.75
N ASP A 712 -34.58 -35.68 29.53
CA ASP A 712 -33.39 -35.61 30.37
C ASP A 712 -33.35 -36.70 31.44
N ALA A 713 -34.49 -36.96 32.10
CA ALA A 713 -34.62 -38.09 33.02
C ALA A 713 -34.41 -39.43 32.32
N GLY A 714 -34.91 -39.59 31.09
CA GLY A 714 -34.67 -40.74 30.24
C GLY A 714 -33.17 -40.98 29.98
N LEU A 715 -32.42 -39.94 29.65
CA LEU A 715 -30.97 -40.03 29.44
C LEU A 715 -30.21 -40.51 30.68
N THR A 716 -30.62 -40.03 31.85
CA THR A 716 -30.02 -40.47 33.15
C THR A 716 -30.41 -41.94 33.46
N LEU A 717 -31.66 -42.33 33.17
CA LEU A 717 -32.09 -43.72 33.33
C LEU A 717 -31.33 -44.69 32.42
N GLN A 718 -31.03 -44.26 31.18
CA GLN A 718 -30.24 -45.06 30.22
C GLN A 718 -28.83 -45.33 30.76
N LEU A 719 -28.15 -44.32 31.33
CA LEU A 719 -26.84 -44.50 31.94
C LEU A 719 -26.90 -45.37 33.20
N LEU A 720 -27.96 -45.24 34.04
CA LEU A 720 -28.18 -46.14 35.17
C LEU A 720 -28.38 -47.57 34.72
N ALA A 721 -29.13 -47.81 33.64
CA ALA A 721 -29.29 -49.11 33.06
C ALA A 721 -27.94 -49.71 32.58
N ARG A 722 -27.12 -48.90 31.93
CA ARG A 722 -25.78 -49.30 31.53
C ARG A 722 -24.86 -49.60 32.74
N TRP A 723 -24.94 -48.80 33.80
CA TRP A 723 -24.21 -49.02 35.04
C TRP A 723 -24.57 -50.36 35.69
N HIS A 724 -25.87 -50.68 35.78
CA HIS A 724 -26.34 -51.98 36.28
C HIS A 724 -25.88 -53.15 35.42
N ARG A 725 -25.98 -53.01 34.08
CA ARG A 725 -25.55 -54.07 33.16
C ARG A 725 -24.05 -54.37 33.29
N GLN A 726 -23.18 -53.34 33.40
CA GLN A 726 -21.75 -53.59 33.56
C GLN A 726 -21.37 -54.20 34.90
N ARG A 727 -22.29 -54.21 35.86
CA ARG A 727 -22.16 -54.88 37.13
C ARG A 727 -22.83 -56.25 37.14
N HIS A 728 -23.26 -56.72 35.96
CA HIS A 728 -24.02 -57.94 35.77
C HIS A 728 -25.36 -58.01 36.57
N GLU A 729 -25.93 -56.87 36.96
CA GLU A 729 -27.25 -56.74 37.61
C GLU A 729 -28.35 -56.64 36.50
N LEU A 730 -28.44 -57.68 35.68
CA LEU A 730 -29.18 -57.68 34.38
C LEU A 730 -30.65 -57.38 34.50
N VAL A 731 -31.29 -57.86 35.56
CA VAL A 731 -32.75 -57.66 35.80
C VAL A 731 -33.04 -56.20 36.16
N ALA A 732 -32.14 -55.55 36.92
CA ALA A 732 -32.26 -54.12 37.21
C ALA A 732 -32.03 -53.26 35.97
N ALA A 733 -31.03 -53.63 35.16
CA ALA A 733 -30.74 -52.99 33.89
C ALA A 733 -31.92 -53.03 32.92
N GLU A 734 -32.55 -54.24 32.79
CA GLU A 734 -33.73 -54.43 31.93
C GLU A 734 -34.89 -53.51 32.34
N ARG A 735 -35.23 -53.44 33.60
CA ARG A 735 -36.33 -52.57 34.12
C ARG A 735 -36.07 -51.09 33.79
N LEU A 736 -34.84 -50.67 33.89
CA LEU A 736 -34.46 -49.32 33.57
C LEU A 736 -34.49 -49.02 32.06
N TYR A 737 -34.04 -50.00 31.21
CA TYR A 737 -34.19 -49.86 29.75
C TYR A 737 -35.66 -49.82 29.33
N GLN A 738 -36.52 -50.59 29.93
CA GLN A 738 -37.98 -50.53 29.71
C GLN A 738 -38.55 -49.15 30.00
N SER A 739 -38.16 -48.56 31.19
CA SER A 739 -38.60 -47.24 31.55
C SER A 739 -38.03 -46.16 30.61
N THR A 740 -36.75 -46.28 30.25
CA THR A 740 -36.10 -45.38 29.31
C THR A 740 -36.76 -45.40 27.94
N HIS A 741 -37.03 -46.63 27.43
CA HIS A 741 -37.72 -46.83 26.15
C HIS A 741 -39.08 -46.13 26.15
N ALA A 742 -39.86 -46.29 27.22
CA ALA A 742 -41.19 -45.67 27.32
C ALA A 742 -41.10 -44.14 27.30
N VAL A 743 -40.11 -43.56 27.99
CA VAL A 743 -39.87 -42.11 28.01
C VAL A 743 -39.49 -41.62 26.61
N PHE A 744 -38.55 -42.26 25.94
CA PHE A 744 -38.10 -41.79 24.61
C PHE A 744 -39.14 -42.00 23.53
N ALA A 745 -39.91 -43.11 23.59
CA ALA A 745 -41.02 -43.35 22.65
C ALA A 745 -42.12 -42.27 22.78
N ALA A 746 -42.37 -41.77 23.98
CA ALA A 746 -43.31 -40.66 24.19
C ALA A 746 -42.83 -39.29 23.70
N HIS A 747 -41.54 -39.15 23.46
CA HIS A 747 -40.92 -37.89 23.05
C HIS A 747 -40.18 -38.01 21.69
N VAL A 748 -40.53 -39.01 20.89
CA VAL A 748 -39.81 -39.33 19.63
C VAL A 748 -39.83 -38.20 18.60
N GLU A 749 -40.76 -37.28 18.68
CA GLU A 749 -40.84 -36.09 17.84
C GLU A 749 -39.69 -35.08 18.10
N GLN A 750 -39.04 -35.15 19.27
CA GLN A 750 -37.94 -34.26 19.63
C GLN A 750 -36.68 -34.67 18.87
N VAL A 751 -36.00 -33.64 18.31
CA VAL A 751 -34.77 -33.83 17.53
C VAL A 751 -33.69 -34.53 18.38
N GLY A 752 -33.10 -35.57 17.84
CA GLY A 752 -32.03 -36.38 18.47
C GLY A 752 -32.49 -37.48 19.39
N LEU A 753 -33.76 -37.49 19.89
CA LEU A 753 -34.25 -38.59 20.72
C LEU A 753 -34.57 -39.85 19.94
N GLN A 754 -34.82 -39.78 18.67
CA GLN A 754 -34.96 -40.96 17.78
C GLN A 754 -33.70 -41.84 17.86
N TRP A 755 -32.52 -41.23 17.79
CA TRP A 755 -31.26 -41.97 17.92
C TRP A 755 -31.07 -42.56 19.34
N GLU A 756 -31.45 -41.85 20.38
CA GLU A 756 -31.38 -42.35 21.76
C GLU A 756 -32.35 -43.50 22.00
N LEU A 757 -33.53 -43.48 21.38
CA LEU A 757 -34.49 -44.57 21.41
C LEU A 757 -33.88 -45.84 20.79
N GLU A 758 -33.29 -45.75 19.60
CA GLU A 758 -32.67 -46.89 18.94
C GLU A 758 -31.44 -47.42 19.70
N ARG A 759 -30.62 -46.52 20.26
CA ARG A 759 -29.54 -46.92 21.15
C ARG A 759 -30.02 -47.64 22.40
N THR A 760 -31.14 -47.21 22.96
CA THR A 760 -31.77 -47.90 24.09
C THR A 760 -32.23 -49.31 23.69
N ARG A 761 -32.89 -49.49 22.53
CA ARG A 761 -33.28 -50.78 22.00
C ARG A 761 -32.10 -51.72 21.82
N LEU A 762 -30.99 -51.24 21.28
CA LEU A 762 -29.75 -51.99 21.09
C LEU A 762 -29.19 -52.48 22.42
N HIS A 763 -29.03 -51.60 23.39
CA HIS A 763 -28.50 -51.98 24.73
C HIS A 763 -29.47 -52.88 25.51
N TRP A 764 -30.76 -52.67 25.36
CA TRP A 764 -31.78 -53.56 25.95
C TRP A 764 -31.76 -54.95 25.28
N SER A 765 -31.69 -55.03 23.94
CA SER A 765 -31.55 -56.30 23.22
C SER A 765 -30.32 -57.07 23.69
N ARG A 766 -29.15 -56.41 23.86
CA ARG A 766 -27.95 -57.04 24.42
C ARG A 766 -28.19 -57.59 25.83
N THR A 767 -28.88 -56.84 26.67
CA THR A 767 -29.22 -57.28 28.05
C THR A 767 -30.17 -58.52 28.03
N LEU A 768 -31.12 -58.57 27.13
CA LEU A 768 -32.00 -59.70 26.94
C LEU A 768 -31.26 -60.93 26.44
N ILE A 769 -30.27 -60.80 25.57
CA ILE A 769 -29.40 -61.89 25.15
C ILE A 769 -28.65 -62.47 26.35
N GLU A 770 -28.12 -61.63 27.17
CA GLU A 770 -27.41 -62.03 28.39
C GLU A 770 -28.34 -62.69 29.45
N LEU A 771 -29.65 -62.35 29.45
CA LEU A 771 -30.71 -62.99 30.24
C LEU A 771 -31.30 -64.31 29.62
N GLY A 772 -30.82 -64.64 28.39
CA GLY A 772 -31.31 -65.82 27.66
C GLY A 772 -32.70 -65.63 26.97
N ARG A 773 -33.21 -64.40 26.89
CA ARG A 773 -34.53 -64.11 26.29
C ARG A 773 -34.36 -63.74 24.78
N HIS A 774 -33.89 -64.69 23.96
CA HIS A 774 -33.40 -64.47 22.62
C HIS A 774 -34.47 -63.97 21.61
N ASP A 775 -35.76 -64.35 21.81
CA ASP A 775 -36.82 -63.94 20.89
C ASP A 775 -37.23 -62.48 21.11
N GLN A 776 -37.24 -62.03 22.36
CA GLN A 776 -37.53 -60.67 22.70
C GLN A 776 -36.37 -59.80 22.27
N ALA A 777 -35.12 -60.26 22.40
CA ALA A 777 -33.93 -59.58 21.93
C ALA A 777 -33.95 -59.36 20.40
N ALA A 778 -34.40 -60.42 19.67
CA ALA A 778 -34.54 -60.36 18.20
C ALA A 778 -35.54 -59.30 17.78
N ALA A 779 -36.73 -59.29 18.38
CA ALA A 779 -37.79 -58.35 18.04
C ALA A 779 -37.28 -56.86 18.27
N LEU A 780 -36.65 -56.58 19.40
CA LEU A 780 -36.11 -55.28 19.68
C LEU A 780 -34.94 -54.88 18.75
N LEU A 781 -34.12 -55.87 18.37
CA LEU A 781 -33.01 -55.64 17.45
C LEU A 781 -33.51 -55.32 16.03
N ASP A 782 -34.58 -56.00 15.60
CA ASP A 782 -35.20 -55.75 14.30
C ASP A 782 -35.85 -54.34 14.27
N GLU A 783 -36.52 -53.94 15.35
CA GLU A 783 -37.03 -52.57 15.50
C GLU A 783 -35.91 -51.53 15.48
N ALA A 784 -34.80 -51.78 16.20
CA ALA A 784 -33.64 -50.88 16.23
C ALA A 784 -33.01 -50.74 14.85
N LYS A 785 -32.79 -51.85 14.13
CA LYS A 785 -32.26 -51.82 12.75
C LYS A 785 -33.17 -51.01 11.83
N ALA A 786 -34.49 -51.21 11.90
CA ALA A 786 -35.46 -50.45 11.12
C ALA A 786 -35.50 -48.95 11.47
N GLY A 787 -35.30 -48.61 12.74
CA GLY A 787 -35.22 -47.26 13.22
C GLY A 787 -33.96 -46.55 12.73
N LEU A 788 -32.80 -47.20 12.88
CA LEU A 788 -31.50 -46.67 12.44
C LEU A 788 -31.46 -46.43 10.93
N ALA A 789 -32.06 -47.34 10.14
CA ALA A 789 -32.13 -47.17 8.68
C ALA A 789 -32.92 -45.92 8.25
N ARG A 790 -33.77 -45.36 9.12
CA ARG A 790 -34.56 -44.15 8.84
C ARG A 790 -33.84 -42.86 9.22
N ILE A 791 -32.92 -42.94 10.18
CA ILE A 791 -32.31 -41.73 10.79
C ILE A 791 -30.83 -41.57 10.46
N ASN A 792 -30.10 -42.64 10.16
CA ASN A 792 -28.64 -42.62 10.03
C ASN A 792 -28.16 -43.03 8.64
N SER A 793 -26.94 -42.55 8.30
CA SER A 793 -26.17 -43.10 7.19
C SER A 793 -25.86 -44.57 7.44
N PRO A 794 -25.80 -45.45 6.41
CA PRO A 794 -25.35 -46.83 6.55
C PRO A 794 -24.01 -46.99 7.27
N ALA A 795 -23.13 -45.99 7.14
CA ALA A 795 -21.83 -45.96 7.81
C ALA A 795 -21.89 -45.21 9.16
N ASP A 796 -22.78 -45.62 10.06
CA ASP A 796 -22.92 -45.05 11.41
C ASP A 796 -22.57 -46.10 12.47
N VAL A 797 -22.06 -45.65 13.63
CA VAL A 797 -21.68 -46.53 14.73
C VAL A 797 -22.85 -47.36 15.27
N GLY A 798 -24.07 -46.81 15.26
CA GLY A 798 -25.28 -47.51 15.66
C GLY A 798 -25.59 -48.75 14.78
N ASN A 799 -25.34 -48.63 13.48
CA ASN A 799 -25.47 -49.75 12.55
C ASN A 799 -24.39 -50.82 12.81
N ALA A 800 -23.17 -50.40 13.11
CA ALA A 800 -22.11 -51.35 13.50
C ALA A 800 -22.47 -52.12 14.76
N ASP A 801 -22.94 -51.42 15.81
CA ASP A 801 -23.40 -52.04 17.05
C ASP A 801 -24.58 -53.03 16.81
N ALA A 802 -25.54 -52.65 15.97
CA ALA A 802 -26.65 -53.49 15.61
C ALA A 802 -26.20 -54.82 14.96
N HIS A 803 -25.21 -54.75 14.06
CA HIS A 803 -24.61 -55.96 13.45
C HIS A 803 -23.85 -56.80 14.47
N CYS A 804 -23.08 -56.23 15.36
CA CYS A 804 -22.33 -56.95 16.38
C CYS A 804 -23.25 -57.58 17.42
N ILE A 805 -24.40 -56.94 17.79
CA ILE A 805 -25.40 -57.50 18.66
C ILE A 805 -26.18 -58.63 17.95
N ALA A 806 -26.43 -58.49 16.64
CA ALA A 806 -27.00 -59.56 15.84
C ALA A 806 -26.12 -60.83 15.80
N GLY A 807 -24.83 -60.61 15.69
CA GLY A 807 -23.82 -61.67 15.81
C GLY A 807 -23.82 -62.32 17.18
N GLN A 808 -23.89 -61.53 18.29
CA GLN A 808 -24.04 -62.06 19.65
C GLN A 808 -25.29 -62.92 19.82
N LEU A 809 -26.42 -62.47 19.26
CA LEU A 809 -27.67 -63.19 19.28
C LEU A 809 -27.58 -64.55 18.48
N ALA A 810 -26.95 -64.52 17.31
CA ALA A 810 -26.73 -65.68 16.49
C ALA A 810 -25.80 -66.69 17.21
N ILE A 811 -24.78 -66.29 17.93
CA ILE A 811 -23.96 -67.14 18.77
C ILE A 811 -24.86 -67.82 19.83
N ALA A 812 -25.66 -67.02 20.52
CA ALA A 812 -26.53 -67.49 21.56
C ALA A 812 -27.60 -68.47 21.04
N ARG A 813 -27.98 -68.40 19.78
CA ARG A 813 -28.88 -69.35 19.09
C ARG A 813 -28.13 -70.50 18.43
N GLY A 814 -26.86 -70.67 18.61
CA GLY A 814 -26.07 -71.78 18.05
C GLY A 814 -25.85 -71.67 16.53
N GLN A 815 -25.80 -70.46 15.98
CA GLN A 815 -25.65 -70.16 14.54
C GLN A 815 -24.33 -69.40 14.31
N PRO A 816 -23.14 -69.97 14.56
CA PRO A 816 -21.89 -69.27 14.58
C PRO A 816 -21.44 -68.80 13.18
N GLU A 817 -21.80 -69.42 12.08
CA GLU A 817 -21.53 -68.97 10.70
C GLU A 817 -22.26 -67.66 10.40
N LEU A 818 -23.55 -67.58 10.76
CA LEU A 818 -24.34 -66.37 10.65
C LEU A 818 -23.77 -65.26 11.52
N ALA A 819 -23.36 -65.59 12.73
CA ALA A 819 -22.74 -64.66 13.66
C ALA A 819 -21.49 -64.02 13.07
N LEU A 820 -20.60 -64.82 12.45
CA LEU A 820 -19.36 -64.31 11.88
C LEU A 820 -19.65 -63.35 10.74
N GLY A 821 -20.64 -63.64 9.87
CA GLY A 821 -21.02 -62.71 8.79
C GLY A 821 -21.57 -61.39 9.29
N GLU A 822 -22.44 -61.39 10.29
CA GLU A 822 -23.00 -60.19 10.91
C GLU A 822 -21.88 -59.35 11.58
N ILE A 823 -20.98 -59.99 12.34
CA ILE A 823 -19.89 -59.30 13.04
C ILE A 823 -18.87 -58.71 12.06
N ASP A 824 -18.53 -59.39 10.97
CA ASP A 824 -17.63 -58.91 9.93
C ASP A 824 -18.21 -57.65 9.26
N ASN A 825 -19.53 -57.61 9.01
CA ASN A 825 -20.22 -56.39 8.54
C ASN A 825 -20.10 -55.26 9.57
N GLY A 826 -20.35 -55.53 10.84
CA GLY A 826 -20.16 -54.49 11.88
C GLY A 826 -18.74 -53.95 11.97
N LEU A 827 -17.73 -54.81 11.93
CA LEU A 827 -16.33 -54.40 11.92
C LEU A 827 -15.95 -53.61 10.68
N ALA A 828 -16.47 -53.93 9.51
CA ALA A 828 -16.25 -53.21 8.28
C ALA A 828 -16.79 -51.77 8.39
N ILE A 829 -17.97 -51.57 8.98
CA ILE A 829 -18.56 -50.25 9.23
C ILE A 829 -17.66 -49.46 10.19
N VAL A 830 -17.27 -50.05 11.35
CA VAL A 830 -16.41 -49.35 12.32
C VAL A 830 -15.07 -48.91 11.71
N GLN A 831 -14.48 -49.73 10.84
CA GLN A 831 -13.21 -49.44 10.18
C GLN A 831 -13.33 -48.36 9.11
N ALA A 832 -14.53 -48.20 8.53
CA ALA A 832 -14.82 -47.20 7.54
C ALA A 832 -15.16 -45.79 8.13
N LEU A 833 -15.37 -45.70 9.44
CA LEU A 833 -15.64 -44.44 10.12
C LEU A 833 -14.39 -43.53 10.10
N ASP A 834 -14.57 -42.26 9.81
CA ASP A 834 -13.51 -41.22 9.86
C ASP A 834 -12.84 -41.16 11.23
N ILE A 835 -13.59 -41.42 12.30
CA ILE A 835 -13.09 -41.54 13.67
C ILE A 835 -13.51 -42.90 14.17
N PRO A 836 -12.60 -43.89 14.21
CA PRO A 836 -12.94 -45.24 14.65
C PRO A 836 -13.47 -45.23 16.07
N ASP A 837 -14.68 -45.78 16.30
CA ASP A 837 -15.20 -46.09 17.65
C ASP A 837 -14.49 -47.33 18.21
N LYS A 838 -13.46 -47.05 19.00
CA LYS A 838 -12.62 -48.12 19.59
C LYS A 838 -13.38 -49.04 20.52
N THR A 839 -14.47 -48.57 21.15
CA THR A 839 -15.28 -49.36 22.06
C THR A 839 -16.13 -50.38 21.28
N SER A 840 -16.81 -49.93 20.25
CA SER A 840 -17.59 -50.81 19.35
C SER A 840 -16.67 -51.79 18.62
N GLU A 841 -15.47 -51.38 18.19
CA GLU A 841 -14.49 -52.28 17.59
C GLU A 841 -14.12 -53.42 18.55
N ILE A 842 -13.81 -53.09 19.82
CA ILE A 842 -13.43 -54.11 20.83
C ILE A 842 -14.59 -55.03 21.11
N ASP A 843 -15.79 -54.51 21.29
CA ASP A 843 -17.00 -55.33 21.57
C ASP A 843 -17.28 -56.27 20.40
N CYS A 844 -17.17 -55.81 19.14
CA CYS A 844 -17.30 -56.65 17.95
C CYS A 844 -16.25 -57.77 17.91
N ARG A 845 -14.99 -57.47 18.22
CA ARG A 845 -13.88 -58.44 18.26
C ARG A 845 -14.08 -59.49 19.33
N VAL A 846 -14.64 -59.14 20.48
CA VAL A 846 -15.03 -60.08 21.51
C VAL A 846 -16.06 -61.09 20.95
N GLN A 847 -17.11 -60.61 20.26
CA GLN A 847 -18.12 -61.49 19.68
C GLN A 847 -17.53 -62.32 18.54
N ARG A 848 -16.62 -61.77 17.72
CA ARG A 848 -15.91 -62.50 16.67
C ARG A 848 -15.08 -63.64 17.23
N THR A 849 -14.37 -63.40 18.32
CA THR A 849 -13.63 -64.42 19.03
C THR A 849 -14.54 -65.55 19.50
N ASN A 850 -15.70 -65.22 20.08
CA ASN A 850 -16.67 -66.21 20.52
C ASN A 850 -17.27 -67.04 19.35
N ALA A 851 -17.58 -66.39 18.21
CA ALA A 851 -18.03 -67.05 17.01
C ALA A 851 -16.98 -68.03 16.43
N LEU A 852 -15.71 -67.57 16.33
CA LEU A 852 -14.58 -68.39 15.86
C LEU A 852 -14.31 -69.62 16.75
N MET A 853 -14.42 -69.41 18.07
CA MET A 853 -14.34 -70.58 19.00
C MET A 853 -15.44 -71.55 18.81
N ALA A 854 -16.72 -71.15 18.62
CA ALA A 854 -17.81 -71.97 18.36
C ALA A 854 -17.66 -72.75 17.01
N LEU A 855 -17.02 -72.19 16.02
CA LEU A 855 -16.67 -72.80 14.72
C LEU A 855 -15.40 -73.66 14.80
N ARG A 856 -14.74 -73.79 15.97
CA ARG A 856 -13.46 -74.50 16.16
C ARG A 856 -12.31 -73.92 15.33
N ARG A 857 -12.37 -72.63 14.93
CA ARG A 857 -11.32 -71.92 14.27
C ARG A 857 -10.36 -71.24 15.29
N SER A 858 -9.73 -72.11 16.10
CA SER A 858 -9.04 -71.72 17.35
C SER A 858 -7.91 -70.77 17.10
N ARG A 859 -7.11 -70.90 16.02
CA ARG A 859 -6.02 -69.99 15.69
C ARG A 859 -6.49 -68.59 15.42
N GLU A 860 -7.58 -68.47 14.66
CA GLU A 860 -8.17 -67.14 14.34
C GLU A 860 -8.80 -66.54 15.59
N ALA A 861 -9.50 -67.32 16.39
CA ALA A 861 -10.06 -66.90 17.67
C ALA A 861 -8.98 -66.32 18.59
N ARG A 862 -7.82 -66.98 18.67
CA ARG A 862 -6.68 -66.52 19.43
C ARG A 862 -6.18 -65.17 18.92
N THR A 863 -6.03 -65.01 17.60
CA THR A 863 -5.60 -63.77 16.98
C THR A 863 -6.55 -62.61 17.27
N GLU A 864 -7.84 -62.83 17.17
CA GLU A 864 -8.86 -61.85 17.48
C GLU A 864 -8.89 -61.47 18.98
N ALA A 865 -8.76 -62.43 19.86
CA ALA A 865 -8.71 -62.21 21.31
C ALA A 865 -7.47 -61.34 21.69
N GLU A 866 -6.32 -61.63 21.10
CA GLU A 866 -5.11 -60.81 21.26
C GLU A 866 -5.29 -59.38 20.75
N LEU A 867 -5.92 -59.25 19.60
CA LEU A 867 -6.19 -57.95 19.02
C LEU A 867 -7.16 -57.14 19.87
N ALA A 868 -8.25 -57.78 20.36
CA ALA A 868 -9.18 -57.11 21.28
C ALA A 868 -8.50 -56.64 22.57
N PHE A 869 -7.66 -57.47 23.16
CA PHE A 869 -6.89 -57.08 24.36
C PHE A 869 -5.94 -55.96 24.10
N THR A 870 -5.13 -56.02 23.02
CA THR A 870 -4.16 -54.98 22.65
C THR A 870 -4.86 -53.65 22.34
N ARG A 871 -6.00 -53.69 21.67
CA ARG A 871 -6.82 -52.50 21.42
C ARG A 871 -7.35 -51.86 22.70
N GLN A 872 -7.87 -52.67 23.61
CA GLN A 872 -8.33 -52.20 24.92
C GLN A 872 -7.20 -51.57 25.75
N GLN A 873 -6.07 -52.25 25.79
CA GLN A 873 -4.90 -51.77 26.53
C GLN A 873 -4.39 -50.43 25.98
N ALA A 874 -4.35 -50.27 24.64
CA ALA A 874 -4.01 -49.03 23.97
C ALA A 874 -5.05 -47.93 24.16
N THR A 875 -6.32 -48.28 24.31
CA THR A 875 -7.41 -47.31 24.43
C THR A 875 -7.61 -46.89 25.88
N ASN A 876 -7.68 -47.87 26.80
CA ASN A 876 -7.93 -47.60 28.22
C ASN A 876 -7.22 -48.69 29.07
N SER A 877 -6.02 -48.45 29.45
CA SER A 877 -5.20 -49.35 30.29
C SER A 877 -5.62 -49.34 31.76
N VAL A 878 -6.50 -48.47 32.19
CA VAL A 878 -6.98 -48.31 33.58
C VAL A 878 -8.18 -49.17 33.86
N ALA A 879 -8.96 -49.54 32.81
CA ALA A 879 -10.14 -50.43 32.94
C ALA A 879 -9.70 -51.89 33.22
N THR A 880 -9.36 -52.17 34.46
CA THR A 880 -8.79 -53.44 34.87
C THR A 880 -9.77 -54.58 34.77
N LEU A 881 -11.06 -54.35 35.05
CA LEU A 881 -12.12 -55.34 34.93
C LEU A 881 -12.27 -55.81 33.48
N LYS A 882 -12.38 -54.87 32.54
CA LYS A 882 -12.50 -55.17 31.09
C LYS A 882 -11.26 -55.83 30.53
N LEU A 883 -10.07 -55.40 30.95
CA LEU A 883 -8.80 -56.05 30.60
C LEU A 883 -8.73 -57.49 31.13
N THR A 884 -9.16 -57.73 32.40
CA THR A 884 -9.23 -59.06 32.99
C THR A 884 -10.18 -59.97 32.23
N ALA A 885 -11.41 -59.48 31.85
CA ALA A 885 -12.33 -60.22 31.03
C ALA A 885 -11.75 -60.58 29.66
N LEU A 886 -11.04 -59.65 29.01
CA LEU A 886 -10.37 -59.89 27.73
C LEU A 886 -9.21 -60.90 27.85
N LEU A 887 -8.47 -60.88 28.94
CA LEU A 887 -7.43 -61.89 29.20
C LEU A 887 -8.07 -63.25 29.48
N ALA A 888 -9.21 -63.36 30.16
CA ALA A 888 -9.94 -64.56 30.30
C ALA A 888 -10.45 -65.12 28.97
N LEU A 889 -10.98 -64.22 28.10
CA LEU A 889 -11.38 -64.59 26.75
C LEU A 889 -10.19 -65.09 25.91
N ARG A 890 -9.04 -64.43 25.99
CA ARG A 890 -7.80 -64.82 25.33
C ARG A 890 -7.33 -66.19 25.85
N ALA A 891 -7.33 -66.41 27.15
CA ALA A 891 -6.98 -67.69 27.71
C ALA A 891 -7.87 -68.84 27.20
N ARG A 892 -9.19 -68.61 27.07
CA ARG A 892 -10.10 -69.59 26.44
C ARG A 892 -9.77 -69.88 25.00
N ALA A 893 -9.44 -68.86 24.22
CA ALA A 893 -9.04 -69.01 22.82
C ALA A 893 -7.69 -69.77 22.69
N GLU A 894 -6.73 -69.49 23.58
CA GLU A 894 -5.44 -70.16 23.64
C GLU A 894 -5.60 -71.64 24.07
N GLN A 895 -6.48 -71.95 24.99
CA GLN A 895 -6.87 -73.34 25.41
C GLN A 895 -7.52 -74.09 24.22
N ALA A 896 -8.39 -73.43 23.48
CA ALA A 896 -9.00 -73.95 22.27
C ALA A 896 -8.02 -74.27 21.16
N ASP A 897 -6.92 -73.48 21.11
CA ASP A 897 -5.80 -73.71 20.15
C ASP A 897 -4.73 -74.69 20.67
N ASN A 898 -5.02 -75.39 21.78
CA ASN A 898 -4.14 -76.30 22.48
C ASN A 898 -2.80 -75.70 22.96
N ASP A 899 -2.71 -74.40 23.19
CA ASP A 899 -1.54 -73.74 23.80
C ASP A 899 -1.78 -73.47 25.28
N ALA A 900 -1.66 -74.55 26.09
CA ALA A 900 -1.82 -74.46 27.52
C ALA A 900 -0.84 -73.54 28.25
N ALA A 901 0.37 -73.37 27.68
CA ALA A 901 1.36 -72.48 28.22
C ALA A 901 1.02 -71.02 28.02
N ALA A 902 0.50 -70.64 26.84
CA ALA A 902 -0.02 -69.34 26.59
C ALA A 902 -1.23 -69.00 27.46
N ALA A 903 -2.19 -69.92 27.56
CA ALA A 903 -3.39 -69.81 28.43
C ALA A 903 -3.03 -69.56 29.90
N ALA A 904 -2.03 -70.31 30.42
CA ALA A 904 -1.54 -70.11 31.77
C ALA A 904 -0.93 -68.70 32.00
N ARG A 905 -0.24 -68.18 31.00
CA ARG A 905 0.33 -66.81 31.06
C ARG A 905 -0.80 -65.76 31.06
N SER A 906 -1.80 -65.92 30.23
CA SER A 906 -2.95 -65.00 30.15
C SER A 906 -3.75 -65.02 31.43
N ILE A 907 -3.97 -66.20 32.05
CA ILE A 907 -4.62 -66.29 33.34
C ILE A 907 -3.79 -65.61 34.44
N ALA A 908 -2.49 -65.88 34.48
CA ALA A 908 -1.60 -65.22 35.46
C ALA A 908 -1.60 -63.70 35.33
N GLN A 909 -1.58 -63.19 34.09
CA GLN A 909 -1.66 -61.76 33.82
C GLN A 909 -3.03 -61.20 34.26
N ALA A 910 -4.15 -61.88 33.99
CA ALA A 910 -5.46 -61.46 34.43
C ALA A 910 -5.58 -61.38 35.98
N ARG A 911 -5.05 -62.36 36.68
CA ARG A 911 -5.02 -62.38 38.16
C ARG A 911 -4.14 -61.25 38.74
N ALA A 912 -3.09 -60.85 38.03
CA ALA A 912 -2.20 -59.77 38.46
C ALA A 912 -2.83 -58.38 38.34
N LEU A 913 -3.88 -58.17 37.55
CA LEU A 913 -4.59 -56.91 37.39
C LEU A 913 -5.43 -56.51 38.62
N ALA A 914 -5.58 -57.38 39.63
CA ALA A 914 -6.34 -57.09 40.83
C ALA A 914 -7.73 -56.48 40.61
N ALA A 915 -8.45 -56.95 39.58
CA ALA A 915 -9.79 -56.46 39.23
C ALA A 915 -10.81 -56.90 40.27
N PRO A 916 -11.93 -56.19 40.49
CA PRO A 916 -13.03 -56.60 41.34
C PRO A 916 -13.72 -57.83 40.76
N THR A 917 -13.21 -59.02 41.10
CA THR A 917 -13.56 -60.31 40.44
C THR A 917 -15.02 -60.70 40.59
N LEU A 918 -15.73 -60.21 41.62
CA LEU A 918 -17.18 -60.39 41.77
C LEU A 918 -18.02 -59.71 40.63
N LEU A 919 -17.42 -58.74 39.91
CA LEU A 919 -18.04 -58.06 38.78
C LEU A 919 -17.71 -58.73 37.45
N LEU A 920 -16.95 -59.80 37.39
CA LEU A 920 -16.70 -60.58 36.18
C LEU A 920 -17.90 -61.51 35.86
N ALA A 921 -18.11 -61.71 34.55
CA ALA A 921 -19.06 -62.76 34.12
C ALA A 921 -18.67 -64.14 34.70
N GLU A 922 -19.66 -65.02 34.97
CA GLU A 922 -19.45 -66.34 35.55
C GLU A 922 -18.45 -67.14 34.72
N GLN A 923 -18.55 -67.11 33.39
CA GLN A 923 -17.62 -67.77 32.48
C GLN A 923 -16.18 -67.36 32.64
N ASP A 924 -15.95 -66.02 32.84
CA ASP A 924 -14.62 -65.45 33.00
C ASP A 924 -14.02 -65.84 34.37
N ARG A 925 -14.84 -65.76 35.42
CA ARG A 925 -14.47 -66.27 36.76
C ARG A 925 -14.05 -67.74 36.70
N ALA A 926 -14.90 -68.61 36.09
CA ALA A 926 -14.60 -70.00 35.90
C ALA A 926 -13.24 -70.20 35.14
N THR A 927 -13.00 -69.42 34.08
CA THR A 927 -11.73 -69.52 33.31
C THR A 927 -10.54 -69.17 34.20
N LEU A 928 -10.66 -68.17 35.05
CA LEU A 928 -9.61 -67.68 35.92
C LEU A 928 -9.47 -68.51 37.23
N GLY A 929 -10.40 -69.47 37.49
CA GLY A 929 -10.43 -70.25 38.71
C GLY A 929 -10.78 -69.40 39.93
N LEU A 930 -11.69 -68.46 39.82
CA LEU A 930 -12.12 -67.50 40.83
C LEU A 930 -13.55 -67.86 41.30
#